data_a8bc1cc06da0e162357e643c33739482
#
_entry.id   a8bc1cc06da0e162357e643c33739482
#
_cell.length_a   1.000
_cell.length_b   1.000
_cell.length_c   1.000
_cell.angle_alpha   90.00
_cell.angle_beta   90.00
_cell.angle_gamma   90.00
#
_symmetry.space_group_name_H-M   'P 1'
#
loop_
_entity.id
_entity.type
_entity.pdbx_description
1 polymer ?
#
loop_
_entity_poly.entity_id
_entity_poly.type
_entity_poly.pdbx_seq_one_letter_code
_entity_poly.pdbx_strand_id
1 'polypeptide(L)'
;MEHKRMYYTLPATAWSKNDEKVGGEAAKAPWDFERTWMEGFPIGNGRLAAMVWGDEEIDRLTLNHEWLWKGQHKNRRSPDNAGHLGEVRELIRKGDWEEATRLGNLYFSGGTNADRRIDPYQPAGDLTFLPDQVKAFISRELDLETGLTTTLRETPEGTLKSEAFIDCEGNTLRCRFTSDAPFSGTLSLFREPEKDTTLTFHTTPETIRMDGSIAGGIQFAVQIWAETDGIAAVSEEGKLRIEGATILSIEGNMATSQADLGKELSHRSGKDFDAAFSSHSKRFSEMMNRLQLTLSEDPALEALTVDQRVQRVREGKQDNGLCQMYFDYGRYLLLSSSICGELPANLQGKWNNNMNPPWDCDFHFDINIEMNYWMAEPVNFPECVEPLTRYVLRFMESGRDSAERLYGCRGVYLPLQADAWAKATPEIFGWHTWIGGAPWISQSLWNHWLYSGDRAYLERIYPFLTAVAEFYEDYLVRDPDGTYQILPSQSPENFIVGLPYPVLLCQSSAMDVQLCYDALGYAISAAEELDVDSTRVSLWRSIREHLPPFRIGPDGRLLEWDREFPEAEPGHRHLSHLYGLYPSELFTPETRPEQYQAAIRSLDFRLSHGGGYTGWSRAWVACLKARIGDAEGFYEHFTALIKDFATSTLLDLHPPRVFQIDGNLGAVAAGIEALVGFYDGKAHLLPALPKEWAEKGSLKGVRLPGGHLLSFAWENGELTELSVTVGFGETVSLAFNGDVCTLHGRVGETVKLI
;
A
#
# COMPACT_ATOMS: atom_id res chain seq x y z
N MET A 1 27.50 -0.46 -2.09
CA MET A 1 26.77 -1.69 -1.69
C MET A 1 26.35 -1.71 -0.22
N GLU A 2 26.81 -0.75 0.63
CA GLU A 2 26.42 -0.68 2.06
C GLU A 2 25.07 0.00 2.31
N HIS A 3 24.55 0.80 1.38
CA HIS A 3 23.32 1.60 1.55
C HIS A 3 21.98 0.84 1.63
N LYS A 4 21.99 -0.49 1.46
CA LYS A 4 20.78 -1.31 1.52
C LYS A 4 20.59 -2.03 2.85
N ARG A 5 21.40 -1.72 3.87
CA ARG A 5 21.33 -2.33 5.20
C ARG A 5 20.80 -1.35 6.23
N MET A 6 19.68 -1.70 6.84
CA MET A 6 19.14 -1.00 8.01
C MET A 6 19.80 -1.58 9.25
N TYR A 7 20.78 -0.88 9.81
CA TYR A 7 21.61 -1.35 10.91
C TYR A 7 21.39 -0.56 12.19
N TYR A 8 21.30 -1.27 13.33
CA TYR A 8 21.06 -0.72 14.68
C TYR A 8 21.93 -1.41 15.72
N THR A 9 22.42 -0.65 16.70
CA THR A 9 23.14 -1.14 17.87
C THR A 9 22.26 -1.16 19.14
N LEU A 10 21.00 -0.76 19.02
CA LEU A 10 20.02 -0.77 20.10
C LEU A 10 18.90 -1.75 19.77
N PRO A 11 18.37 -2.48 20.79
CA PRO A 11 17.20 -3.31 20.63
C PRO A 11 15.94 -2.45 20.37
N ALA A 12 14.89 -3.04 19.81
CA ALA A 12 13.61 -2.37 19.56
C ALA A 12 12.99 -1.80 20.87
N THR A 13 13.17 -2.49 21.98
CA THR A 13 12.69 -2.07 23.32
C THR A 13 13.27 -0.75 23.80
N ALA A 14 14.46 -0.35 23.33
CA ALA A 14 15.07 0.93 23.71
C ALA A 14 14.25 2.14 23.22
N TRP A 15 13.55 2.00 22.09
CA TRP A 15 12.76 3.07 21.47
C TRP A 15 11.35 3.15 22.05
N SER A 16 10.76 2.03 22.43
CA SER A 16 9.43 1.99 23.02
C SER A 16 9.32 2.78 24.35
N LYS A 17 10.44 3.01 25.02
CA LYS A 17 10.52 3.75 26.29
C LYS A 17 10.70 5.27 26.11
N ASN A 18 11.27 5.73 24.99
CA ASN A 18 11.72 7.11 24.83
C ASN A 18 10.83 7.98 23.93
N ASP A 19 9.84 7.40 23.27
CA ASP A 19 9.15 8.05 22.15
C ASP A 19 7.78 8.65 22.53
N GLU A 20 7.71 9.32 23.69
CA GLU A 20 6.50 10.07 24.11
C GLU A 20 6.23 11.34 23.25
N LYS A 21 7.12 11.69 22.29
CA LYS A 21 7.11 12.98 21.61
C LYS A 21 6.78 12.94 20.12
N VAL A 22 6.65 11.79 19.47
CA VAL A 22 6.26 11.73 18.06
C VAL A 22 4.73 11.71 17.95
N GLY A 23 4.15 12.81 17.43
CA GLY A 23 2.72 12.87 17.11
C GLY A 23 1.80 13.63 18.05
N GLY A 24 2.30 14.63 18.80
CA GLY A 24 1.44 15.45 19.66
C GLY A 24 0.94 14.70 20.92
N GLU A 25 0.15 15.37 21.76
CA GLU A 25 -0.47 14.72 22.91
C GLU A 25 -1.19 13.45 22.48
N ALA A 26 -0.70 12.30 22.95
CA ALA A 26 -1.27 11.00 22.67
C ALA A 26 -2.74 11.00 23.12
N ALA A 27 -3.65 11.31 22.22
CA ALA A 27 -5.03 10.89 22.40
C ALA A 27 -4.95 9.39 22.72
N LYS A 28 -5.58 8.95 23.80
CA LYS A 28 -5.68 7.51 24.11
C LYS A 28 -6.37 6.87 22.93
N ALA A 29 -5.56 6.35 21.99
CA ALA A 29 -6.09 5.61 20.87
C ALA A 29 -6.88 4.42 21.43
N PRO A 30 -8.02 4.10 20.86
CA PRO A 30 -8.79 2.93 21.27
C PRO A 30 -8.04 1.61 20.99
N TRP A 31 -6.88 1.68 20.34
CA TRP A 31 -6.05 0.54 19.95
C TRP A 31 -4.77 0.51 20.77
N ASP A 32 -4.54 -0.59 21.46
CA ASP A 32 -3.33 -0.82 22.27
C ASP A 32 -2.28 -1.48 21.35
N PHE A 33 -1.47 -0.64 20.69
CA PHE A 33 -0.35 -1.12 19.90
C PHE A 33 0.86 -1.37 20.78
N GLU A 34 1.43 -2.56 20.71
CA GLU A 34 2.74 -2.81 21.25
C GLU A 34 3.78 -1.99 20.49
N ARG A 35 4.28 -0.93 21.10
CA ARG A 35 5.23 0.00 20.50
C ARG A 35 6.48 -0.71 19.99
N THR A 36 6.95 -1.71 20.70
CA THR A 36 8.13 -2.52 20.32
C THR A 36 7.92 -3.26 19.00
N TRP A 37 6.69 -3.75 18.72
CA TRP A 37 6.37 -4.39 17.44
C TRP A 37 6.59 -3.46 16.25
N MET A 38 6.21 -2.18 16.35
CA MET A 38 6.39 -1.19 15.28
C MET A 38 7.86 -0.80 15.06
N GLU A 39 8.75 -1.15 15.98
CA GLU A 39 10.20 -0.98 15.84
C GLU A 39 10.89 -2.27 15.33
N GLY A 40 10.13 -3.29 14.97
CA GLY A 40 10.61 -4.53 14.39
C GLY A 40 10.97 -4.40 12.91
N PHE A 41 11.47 -5.50 12.35
CA PHE A 41 11.75 -5.64 10.92
C PHE A 41 10.69 -6.52 10.25
N PRO A 42 9.94 -5.97 9.29
CA PRO A 42 8.98 -6.74 8.52
C PRO A 42 9.69 -7.60 7.47
N ILE A 43 9.45 -8.91 7.50
CA ILE A 43 9.87 -9.86 6.45
C ILE A 43 8.63 -10.53 5.84
N GLY A 44 8.67 -10.87 4.55
CA GLY A 44 7.51 -11.44 3.88
C GLY A 44 7.74 -11.81 2.42
N ASN A 45 6.76 -12.48 1.85
CA ASN A 45 6.71 -12.81 0.42
C ASN A 45 5.32 -12.52 -0.22
N GLY A 46 4.46 -11.80 0.49
CA GLY A 46 3.09 -11.51 0.04
C GLY A 46 2.05 -12.55 0.51
N ARG A 47 2.44 -13.80 0.74
CA ARG A 47 1.58 -14.86 1.29
C ARG A 47 1.78 -15.05 2.79
N LEU A 48 3.02 -15.25 3.20
CA LEU A 48 3.45 -15.27 4.59
C LEU A 48 4.16 -13.98 4.93
N ALA A 49 4.02 -13.54 6.18
CA ALA A 49 4.74 -12.42 6.72
C ALA A 49 5.11 -12.66 8.18
N ALA A 50 6.20 -12.04 8.62
CA ALA A 50 6.54 -11.99 10.03
C ALA A 50 7.14 -10.63 10.37
N MET A 51 6.84 -10.12 11.56
CA MET A 51 7.54 -9.00 12.17
C MET A 51 8.59 -9.55 13.11
N VAL A 52 9.86 -9.34 12.80
CA VAL A 52 11.00 -9.71 13.68
C VAL A 52 11.23 -8.56 14.64
N TRP A 53 10.88 -8.73 15.90
CA TRP A 53 10.83 -7.62 16.87
C TRP A 53 12.21 -7.04 17.19
N GLY A 54 13.25 -7.87 17.35
CA GLY A 54 14.59 -7.41 17.71
C GLY A 54 14.69 -6.97 19.17
N ASP A 55 14.04 -7.72 20.06
CA ASP A 55 14.11 -7.52 21.52
C ASP A 55 15.52 -7.79 22.09
N GLU A 56 15.79 -7.26 23.28
CA GLU A 56 17.07 -7.39 23.94
C GLU A 56 17.40 -8.84 24.30
N GLU A 57 16.46 -9.55 24.90
CA GLU A 57 16.68 -10.87 25.51
C GLU A 57 16.06 -12.03 24.72
N ILE A 58 14.99 -11.77 23.95
CA ILE A 58 14.19 -12.80 23.29
C ILE A 58 14.14 -12.55 21.78
N ASP A 59 14.21 -13.61 21.00
CA ASP A 59 13.79 -13.56 19.60
C ASP A 59 12.29 -13.81 19.52
N ARG A 60 11.54 -12.82 19.03
CA ARG A 60 10.09 -12.87 18.88
C ARG A 60 9.72 -12.50 17.46
N LEU A 61 8.92 -13.33 16.82
CA LEU A 61 8.40 -13.13 15.47
C LEU A 61 6.87 -13.22 15.52
N THR A 62 6.19 -12.12 15.25
CA THR A 62 4.72 -12.15 15.04
C THR A 62 4.43 -12.64 13.64
N LEU A 63 3.70 -13.74 13.53
CA LEU A 63 3.42 -14.45 12.27
C LEU A 63 2.10 -14.02 11.67
N ASN A 64 2.08 -13.82 10.36
CA ASN A 64 0.88 -13.47 9.59
C ASN A 64 0.76 -14.34 8.32
N HIS A 65 -0.47 -14.62 7.93
CA HIS A 65 -0.81 -15.26 6.66
C HIS A 65 -1.87 -14.44 5.94
N GLU A 66 -1.72 -14.20 4.62
CA GLU A 66 -2.61 -13.33 3.85
C GLU A 66 -4.10 -13.67 3.96
N TRP A 67 -4.44 -14.94 4.18
CA TRP A 67 -5.82 -15.42 4.34
C TRP A 67 -6.25 -15.57 5.80
N LEU A 68 -5.48 -15.13 6.79
CA LEU A 68 -5.90 -15.21 8.20
C LEU A 68 -6.72 -13.99 8.60
N TRP A 69 -7.94 -13.95 8.11
CA TRP A 69 -9.02 -13.05 8.52
C TRP A 69 -10.00 -13.84 9.38
N LYS A 70 -10.77 -13.17 10.21
CA LYS A 70 -11.70 -13.87 11.10
C LYS A 70 -12.69 -14.77 10.35
N GLY A 71 -13.16 -14.31 9.21
CA GLY A 71 -13.90 -15.10 8.22
C GLY A 71 -15.23 -15.66 8.73
N GLN A 72 -15.87 -14.99 9.68
CA GLN A 72 -17.16 -15.41 10.20
C GLN A 72 -18.24 -15.24 9.13
N HIS A 73 -18.95 -16.31 8.84
CA HIS A 73 -20.00 -16.29 7.82
C HIS A 73 -21.15 -15.38 8.23
N LYS A 74 -21.15 -14.20 7.67
CA LYS A 74 -22.18 -13.18 7.84
C LYS A 74 -22.96 -13.04 6.53
N ASN A 75 -24.24 -12.67 6.63
CA ASN A 75 -24.98 -12.31 5.44
C ASN A 75 -24.55 -10.90 5.00
N ARG A 76 -23.53 -10.85 4.16
CA ARG A 76 -22.96 -9.62 3.62
C ARG A 76 -23.52 -9.24 2.26
N ARG A 77 -24.76 -9.61 1.99
CA ARG A 77 -25.48 -9.15 0.81
C ARG A 77 -26.02 -7.75 1.02
N SER A 78 -25.85 -6.87 0.06
CA SER A 78 -26.37 -5.49 0.10
C SER A 78 -27.91 -5.46 0.26
N PRO A 79 -28.47 -4.45 0.97
CA PRO A 79 -29.91 -4.28 1.08
C PRO A 79 -30.52 -3.98 -0.29
N ASP A 80 -31.78 -4.35 -0.48
CA ASP A 80 -32.54 -4.06 -1.70
C ASP A 80 -33.24 -2.71 -1.54
N ASN A 81 -32.51 -1.64 -1.83
CA ASN A 81 -32.92 -0.25 -1.57
C ASN A 81 -32.92 0.63 -2.82
N ALA A 82 -32.76 0.06 -4.01
CA ALA A 82 -32.74 0.79 -5.29
C ALA A 82 -33.98 1.70 -5.48
N GLY A 83 -35.15 1.28 -4.96
CA GLY A 83 -36.37 2.06 -5.03
C GLY A 83 -36.35 3.42 -4.33
N HIS A 84 -35.37 3.65 -3.41
CA HIS A 84 -35.21 4.91 -2.67
C HIS A 84 -34.28 5.91 -3.38
N LEU A 85 -33.60 5.50 -4.44
CA LEU A 85 -32.65 6.36 -5.14
C LEU A 85 -33.31 7.64 -5.69
N GLY A 86 -34.53 7.51 -6.23
CA GLY A 86 -35.29 8.65 -6.76
C GLY A 86 -35.60 9.72 -5.71
N GLU A 87 -35.98 9.29 -4.50
CA GLU A 87 -36.28 10.18 -3.37
C GLU A 87 -35.04 10.98 -2.94
N VAL A 88 -33.89 10.31 -2.78
CA VAL A 88 -32.64 10.97 -2.39
C VAL A 88 -32.18 11.95 -3.47
N ARG A 89 -32.32 11.60 -4.75
CA ARG A 89 -32.03 12.48 -5.89
C ARG A 89 -32.88 13.76 -5.85
N GLU A 90 -34.16 13.64 -5.56
CA GLU A 90 -35.07 14.79 -5.47
C GLU A 90 -34.70 15.72 -4.31
N LEU A 91 -34.34 15.18 -3.16
CA LEU A 91 -33.92 15.98 -1.99
C LEU A 91 -32.67 16.78 -2.29
N ILE A 92 -31.63 16.17 -2.90
CA ILE A 92 -30.41 16.86 -3.29
C ILE A 92 -30.74 17.99 -4.28
N ARG A 93 -31.60 17.76 -5.28
CA ARG A 93 -32.02 18.78 -6.26
C ARG A 93 -32.80 19.95 -5.63
N LYS A 94 -33.56 19.69 -4.57
CA LYS A 94 -34.25 20.72 -3.79
C LYS A 94 -33.35 21.49 -2.83
N GLY A 95 -32.10 21.04 -2.63
CA GLY A 95 -31.16 21.61 -1.66
C GLY A 95 -31.40 21.16 -0.23
N ASP A 96 -32.15 20.08 -0.03
CA ASP A 96 -32.36 19.48 1.28
C ASP A 96 -31.28 18.41 1.55
N TRP A 97 -30.04 18.90 1.68
CA TRP A 97 -28.85 18.06 1.82
C TRP A 97 -28.83 17.28 3.14
N GLU A 98 -29.41 17.83 4.21
CA GLU A 98 -29.47 17.15 5.51
C GLU A 98 -30.30 15.88 5.42
N GLU A 99 -31.53 16.01 4.91
CA GLU A 99 -32.43 14.86 4.77
C GLU A 99 -31.93 13.88 3.70
N ALA A 100 -31.40 14.37 2.59
CA ALA A 100 -30.77 13.52 1.56
C ALA A 100 -29.63 12.69 2.14
N THR A 101 -28.75 13.32 2.95
CA THR A 101 -27.62 12.64 3.60
C THR A 101 -28.11 11.61 4.62
N ARG A 102 -29.13 11.97 5.41
CA ARG A 102 -29.74 11.04 6.38
C ARG A 102 -30.33 9.82 5.70
N LEU A 103 -31.09 9.99 4.63
CA LEU A 103 -31.71 8.89 3.88
C LEU A 103 -30.68 8.10 3.10
N GLY A 104 -29.66 8.75 2.52
CA GLY A 104 -28.57 8.05 1.84
C GLY A 104 -27.81 7.12 2.79
N ASN A 105 -27.49 7.57 3.98
CA ASN A 105 -26.89 6.72 5.02
C ASN A 105 -27.80 5.58 5.46
N LEU A 106 -29.11 5.81 5.50
CA LEU A 106 -30.08 4.77 5.87
C LEU A 106 -30.21 3.69 4.79
N TYR A 107 -30.22 4.07 3.53
CA TYR A 107 -30.56 3.17 2.42
C TYR A 107 -29.34 2.60 1.70
N PHE A 108 -28.27 3.37 1.54
CA PHE A 108 -27.11 3.01 0.69
C PHE A 108 -25.85 2.65 1.47
N SER A 109 -25.90 2.67 2.82
CA SER A 109 -24.89 2.08 3.66
C SER A 109 -25.30 0.69 4.15
N GLY A 110 -24.42 0.00 4.87
CA GLY A 110 -24.72 -1.27 5.54
C GLY A 110 -25.75 -1.17 6.66
N GLY A 111 -26.12 0.05 7.07
CA GLY A 111 -27.04 0.31 8.18
C GLY A 111 -26.42 -0.06 9.54
N THR A 112 -27.27 -0.46 10.50
CA THR A 112 -26.83 -0.86 11.85
C THR A 112 -26.58 -2.36 12.01
N ASN A 113 -26.65 -3.13 10.92
CA ASN A 113 -26.50 -4.58 10.97
C ASN A 113 -25.01 -4.96 11.09
N ALA A 114 -24.60 -5.40 12.29
CA ALA A 114 -23.23 -5.86 12.55
C ALA A 114 -22.77 -7.03 11.65
N ASP A 115 -23.72 -7.82 11.10
CA ASP A 115 -23.39 -8.91 10.17
C ASP A 115 -22.85 -8.42 8.83
N ARG A 116 -22.94 -7.12 8.54
CA ARG A 116 -22.40 -6.50 7.32
C ARG A 116 -21.01 -5.93 7.49
N ARG A 117 -20.50 -5.84 8.72
CA ARG A 117 -19.11 -5.44 8.93
C ARG A 117 -18.15 -6.44 8.29
N ILE A 118 -17.05 -5.91 7.80
CA ILE A 118 -15.91 -6.73 7.36
C ILE A 118 -15.32 -7.51 8.53
N ASP A 119 -14.60 -8.56 8.25
CA ASP A 119 -13.89 -9.34 9.25
C ASP A 119 -12.46 -8.83 9.41
N PRO A 120 -11.93 -8.72 10.65
CA PRO A 120 -10.58 -8.24 10.87
C PRO A 120 -9.53 -9.23 10.38
N TYR A 121 -8.44 -8.68 9.84
CA TYR A 121 -7.20 -9.39 9.58
C TYR A 121 -6.49 -9.67 10.89
N GLN A 122 -6.03 -10.92 11.12
CA GLN A 122 -5.51 -11.34 12.41
C GLN A 122 -4.10 -11.94 12.33
N PRO A 123 -3.26 -11.79 13.39
CA PRO A 123 -2.01 -12.51 13.51
C PRO A 123 -2.25 -14.00 13.74
N ALA A 124 -1.35 -14.82 13.23
CA ALA A 124 -1.35 -16.26 13.51
C ALA A 124 -0.84 -16.58 14.93
N GLY A 125 -0.02 -15.69 15.48
CA GLY A 125 0.60 -15.81 16.80
C GLY A 125 2.08 -15.46 16.76
N ASP A 126 2.76 -15.67 17.89
CA ASP A 126 4.17 -15.36 18.04
C ASP A 126 5.01 -16.64 18.17
N LEU A 127 6.03 -16.74 17.34
CA LEU A 127 7.12 -17.70 17.52
C LEU A 127 8.20 -17.03 18.35
N THR A 128 8.62 -17.66 19.46
CA THR A 128 9.64 -17.09 20.35
C THR A 128 10.74 -18.09 20.63
N PHE A 129 11.98 -17.60 20.65
CA PHE A 129 13.12 -18.32 21.23
C PHE A 129 13.73 -17.48 22.35
N LEU A 130 13.71 -18.03 23.57
CA LEU A 130 14.28 -17.40 24.77
C LEU A 130 15.56 -18.16 25.13
N PRO A 131 16.73 -17.58 24.85
CA PRO A 131 18.02 -18.08 25.36
C PRO A 131 18.04 -18.04 26.90
N ASP A 132 18.72 -18.99 27.53
CA ASP A 132 18.80 -19.03 29.00
C ASP A 132 19.52 -17.84 29.57
N GLN A 133 20.53 -17.33 28.89
CA GLN A 133 21.34 -16.21 29.32
C GLN A 133 21.76 -15.32 28.16
N VAL A 134 21.45 -14.04 28.25
CA VAL A 134 21.97 -12.97 27.40
C VAL A 134 22.70 -11.98 28.27
N LYS A 135 23.93 -11.62 27.94
CA LYS A 135 24.72 -10.60 28.64
C LYS A 135 24.45 -9.21 28.08
N ALA A 136 24.42 -9.10 26.76
CA ALA A 136 24.23 -7.84 26.08
C ALA A 136 23.63 -8.03 24.69
N PHE A 137 22.83 -7.09 24.28
CA PHE A 137 22.45 -6.90 22.88
C PHE A 137 23.63 -6.25 22.13
N ILE A 138 23.99 -6.76 20.95
CA ILE A 138 25.09 -6.23 20.14
C ILE A 138 24.53 -5.39 18.99
N SER A 139 23.71 -6.01 18.11
CA SER A 139 23.17 -5.35 16.94
C SER A 139 21.99 -6.11 16.31
N ARG A 140 21.25 -5.40 15.49
CA ARG A 140 20.26 -5.97 14.55
C ARG A 140 20.34 -5.28 13.21
N GLU A 141 20.05 -6.02 12.15
CA GLU A 141 20.01 -5.48 10.79
C GLU A 141 18.93 -6.13 9.93
N LEU A 142 18.45 -5.38 8.94
CA LEU A 142 17.66 -5.87 7.82
C LEU A 142 18.38 -5.52 6.53
N ASP A 143 18.68 -6.52 5.73
CA ASP A 143 19.22 -6.33 4.37
C ASP A 143 18.05 -6.20 3.38
N LEU A 144 17.85 -4.99 2.85
CA LEU A 144 16.77 -4.69 1.91
C LEU A 144 16.95 -5.37 0.55
N GLU A 145 18.15 -5.80 0.21
CA GLU A 145 18.42 -6.49 -1.05
C GLU A 145 18.05 -7.97 -1.01
N THR A 146 18.10 -8.57 0.17
CA THR A 146 17.90 -10.01 0.34
C THR A 146 16.72 -10.36 1.25
N GLY A 147 16.19 -9.39 2.00
CA GLY A 147 15.13 -9.63 2.98
C GLY A 147 15.58 -10.45 4.21
N LEU A 148 16.90 -10.56 4.42
CA LEU A 148 17.47 -11.25 5.59
C LEU A 148 17.52 -10.30 6.79
N THR A 149 17.00 -10.76 7.92
CA THR A 149 17.25 -10.12 9.23
C THR A 149 18.35 -10.86 9.95
N THR A 150 19.20 -10.11 10.68
CA THR A 150 20.24 -10.65 11.54
C THR A 150 20.19 -9.94 12.89
N THR A 151 20.26 -10.70 13.99
CA THR A 151 20.39 -10.16 15.36
C THR A 151 21.58 -10.83 16.03
N LEU A 152 22.41 -10.04 16.72
CA LEU A 152 23.58 -10.52 17.45
C LEU A 152 23.44 -10.19 18.93
N ARG A 153 23.70 -11.19 19.79
CA ARG A 153 23.71 -11.05 21.25
C ARG A 153 24.97 -11.67 21.85
N GLU A 154 25.52 -11.05 22.88
CA GLU A 154 26.56 -11.64 23.70
C GLU A 154 25.93 -12.57 24.74
N THR A 155 26.44 -13.80 24.84
CA THR A 155 26.12 -14.78 25.89
C THR A 155 27.34 -14.98 26.79
N PRO A 156 27.23 -15.66 27.94
CA PRO A 156 28.37 -15.95 28.80
C PRO A 156 29.50 -16.72 28.08
N GLU A 157 29.15 -17.57 27.14
CA GLU A 157 30.09 -18.47 26.48
C GLU A 157 30.54 -17.97 25.10
N GLY A 158 29.78 -17.09 24.41
CA GLY A 158 30.12 -16.64 23.08
C GLY A 158 29.09 -15.67 22.49
N THR A 159 29.01 -15.58 21.17
CA THR A 159 28.04 -14.76 20.46
C THR A 159 26.92 -15.63 19.87
N LEU A 160 25.66 -15.34 20.21
CA LEU A 160 24.50 -15.92 19.58
C LEU A 160 24.06 -15.04 18.41
N LYS A 161 24.04 -15.62 17.20
CA LYS A 161 23.51 -15.00 15.98
C LYS A 161 22.16 -15.63 15.65
N SER A 162 21.14 -14.80 15.46
CA SER A 162 19.85 -15.20 14.89
C SER A 162 19.65 -14.59 13.52
N GLU A 163 19.17 -15.39 12.57
CA GLU A 163 18.90 -15.01 11.19
C GLU A 163 17.48 -15.45 10.83
N ALA A 164 16.72 -14.60 10.10
CA ALA A 164 15.40 -14.96 9.62
C ALA A 164 15.06 -14.33 8.26
N PHE A 165 14.34 -15.08 7.41
CA PHE A 165 13.73 -14.61 6.16
C PHE A 165 12.50 -15.46 5.82
N ILE A 166 11.67 -15.00 4.86
CA ILE A 166 10.56 -15.79 4.31
C ILE A 166 10.90 -16.16 2.87
N ASP A 167 11.02 -17.46 2.62
CA ASP A 167 11.39 -18.01 1.32
C ASP A 167 10.27 -17.81 0.28
N CYS A 168 10.61 -17.15 -0.84
CA CYS A 168 9.68 -16.90 -1.93
C CYS A 168 9.35 -18.16 -2.75
N GLU A 169 10.25 -19.15 -2.83
CA GLU A 169 10.01 -20.40 -3.58
C GLU A 169 9.27 -21.43 -2.75
N GLY A 170 9.74 -21.64 -1.51
CA GLY A 170 9.20 -22.63 -0.60
C GLY A 170 7.97 -22.17 0.16
N ASN A 171 7.65 -20.87 0.12
CA ASN A 171 6.60 -20.25 0.91
C ASN A 171 6.69 -20.63 2.40
N THR A 172 7.89 -20.51 2.97
CA THR A 172 8.22 -20.95 4.33
C THR A 172 9.00 -19.87 5.10
N LEU A 173 8.72 -19.75 6.38
CA LEU A 173 9.58 -19.00 7.32
C LEU A 173 10.85 -19.84 7.57
N ARG A 174 12.00 -19.18 7.52
CA ARG A 174 13.30 -19.72 7.85
C ARG A 174 13.94 -18.93 8.97
N CYS A 175 14.30 -19.61 10.06
CA CYS A 175 15.12 -19.03 11.10
C CYS A 175 16.30 -19.93 11.41
N ARG A 176 17.43 -19.31 11.79
CA ARG A 176 18.62 -20.05 12.20
C ARG A 176 19.28 -19.34 13.39
N PHE A 177 19.63 -20.10 14.39
CA PHE A 177 20.41 -19.66 15.53
C PHE A 177 21.77 -20.38 15.48
N THR A 178 22.85 -19.62 15.54
CA THR A 178 24.22 -20.17 15.53
C THR A 178 25.06 -19.47 16.59
N SER A 179 25.97 -20.25 17.20
CA SER A 179 26.95 -19.73 18.14
C SER A 179 28.26 -20.50 18.04
N ASP A 180 29.38 -19.82 18.35
CA ASP A 180 30.71 -20.41 18.46
C ASP A 180 30.89 -21.23 19.76
N ALA A 181 29.92 -21.16 20.67
CA ALA A 181 29.87 -21.94 21.90
C ALA A 181 28.46 -22.52 22.13
N PRO A 182 28.32 -23.64 22.88
CA PRO A 182 27.02 -24.22 23.13
C PRO A 182 26.05 -23.25 23.83
N PHE A 183 24.82 -23.14 23.30
CA PHE A 183 23.74 -22.38 23.91
C PHE A 183 22.57 -23.27 24.28
N SER A 184 21.74 -22.80 25.18
CA SER A 184 20.48 -23.43 25.56
C SER A 184 19.36 -22.40 25.59
N GLY A 185 18.11 -22.86 25.40
CA GLY A 185 16.98 -21.94 25.40
C GLY A 185 15.65 -22.67 25.19
N THR A 186 14.57 -21.93 25.14
CA THR A 186 13.22 -22.47 24.97
C THR A 186 12.54 -21.86 23.75
N LEU A 187 12.13 -22.73 22.80
CA LEU A 187 11.32 -22.38 21.65
C LEU A 187 9.84 -22.58 22.01
N SER A 188 9.00 -21.59 21.71
CA SER A 188 7.55 -21.69 21.93
C SER A 188 6.74 -20.97 20.87
N LEU A 189 5.49 -21.40 20.72
CA LEU A 189 4.49 -20.76 19.87
C LEU A 189 3.31 -20.36 20.73
N PHE A 190 2.86 -19.12 20.59
CA PHE A 190 1.78 -18.55 21.39
C PHE A 190 0.84 -17.74 20.49
N ARG A 191 -0.45 -17.76 20.79
CA ARG A 191 -1.43 -16.83 20.21
C ARG A 191 -2.33 -16.31 21.33
N GLU A 192 -2.66 -15.02 21.29
CA GLU A 192 -3.59 -14.39 22.21
C GLU A 192 -4.94 -15.11 22.19
N PRO A 193 -5.48 -15.54 23.35
CA PRO A 193 -6.77 -16.24 23.40
C PRO A 193 -7.93 -15.32 23.06
N GLU A 194 -8.85 -15.79 22.22
CA GLU A 194 -10.13 -15.14 21.94
C GLU A 194 -11.29 -16.06 22.34
N LYS A 195 -12.45 -15.46 22.72
CA LYS A 195 -13.63 -16.22 23.20
C LYS A 195 -14.23 -17.13 22.15
N ASP A 196 -14.07 -16.77 20.87
CA ASP A 196 -14.62 -17.49 19.72
C ASP A 196 -13.58 -18.32 18.98
N THR A 197 -12.37 -18.42 19.53
CA THR A 197 -11.26 -19.17 18.92
C THR A 197 -10.83 -20.31 19.83
N THR A 198 -10.81 -21.53 19.27
CA THR A 198 -10.26 -22.70 19.96
C THR A 198 -8.85 -22.96 19.42
N LEU A 199 -7.88 -23.11 20.31
CA LEU A 199 -6.49 -23.41 19.99
C LEU A 199 -6.11 -24.78 20.56
N THR A 200 -5.38 -25.57 19.78
CA THR A 200 -4.80 -26.85 20.20
C THR A 200 -3.32 -26.89 19.84
N PHE A 201 -2.49 -27.27 20.80
CA PHE A 201 -1.04 -27.34 20.61
C PHE A 201 -0.56 -28.79 20.70
N HIS A 202 0.36 -29.16 19.80
CA HIS A 202 1.06 -30.44 19.77
C HIS A 202 2.55 -30.19 19.64
N THR A 203 3.32 -30.60 20.63
CA THR A 203 4.78 -30.45 20.64
C THR A 203 5.46 -31.82 20.71
N THR A 204 6.45 -32.01 19.87
CA THR A 204 7.38 -33.15 19.88
C THR A 204 8.81 -32.62 19.97
N PRO A 205 9.84 -33.43 20.16
CA PRO A 205 11.23 -32.98 20.12
C PRO A 205 11.65 -32.29 18.81
N GLU A 206 10.90 -32.47 17.74
CA GLU A 206 11.23 -31.95 16.39
C GLU A 206 10.23 -30.91 15.90
N THR A 207 9.06 -30.78 16.53
CA THR A 207 7.98 -29.94 16.01
C THR A 207 7.17 -29.24 17.07
N ILE A 208 6.65 -28.05 16.74
CA ILE A 208 5.56 -27.40 17.45
C ILE A 208 4.45 -27.12 16.43
N ARG A 209 3.24 -27.59 16.73
CA ARG A 209 2.05 -27.34 15.91
C ARG A 209 0.96 -26.67 16.73
N MET A 210 0.35 -25.65 16.15
CA MET A 210 -0.85 -24.99 16.67
C MET A 210 -1.93 -25.12 15.60
N ASP A 211 -3.07 -25.70 15.97
CA ASP A 211 -4.30 -25.71 15.18
C ASP A 211 -5.29 -24.75 15.81
N GLY A 212 -5.86 -23.86 15.01
CA GLY A 212 -6.84 -22.86 15.41
C GLY A 212 -8.16 -23.00 14.64
N SER A 213 -9.27 -22.79 15.34
CA SER A 213 -10.60 -22.80 14.74
C SER A 213 -11.41 -21.62 15.30
N ILE A 214 -11.83 -20.72 14.42
CA ILE A 214 -12.69 -19.58 14.74
C ILE A 214 -14.13 -20.01 14.58
N ALA A 215 -14.95 -19.80 15.61
CA ALA A 215 -16.36 -20.21 15.59
C ALA A 215 -17.16 -19.49 14.49
N GLY A 216 -17.70 -20.24 13.54
CA GLY A 216 -18.38 -19.69 12.36
C GLY A 216 -17.44 -19.05 11.32
N GLY A 217 -16.14 -19.12 11.54
CA GLY A 217 -15.11 -18.55 10.68
C GLY A 217 -14.16 -19.58 10.11
N ILE A 218 -12.91 -19.16 9.87
CA ILE A 218 -11.90 -20.02 9.27
C ILE A 218 -11.23 -20.95 10.28
N GLN A 219 -10.61 -22.00 9.74
CA GLN A 219 -9.62 -22.82 10.43
C GLN A 219 -8.24 -22.43 9.92
N PHE A 220 -7.24 -22.51 10.79
CA PHE A 220 -5.85 -22.22 10.45
C PHE A 220 -4.91 -23.13 11.24
N ALA A 221 -3.68 -23.26 10.76
CA ALA A 221 -2.66 -23.92 11.50
C ALA A 221 -1.28 -23.32 11.25
N VAL A 222 -0.42 -23.41 12.25
CA VAL A 222 1.01 -23.07 12.19
C VAL A 222 1.79 -24.32 12.51
N GLN A 223 2.73 -24.71 11.63
CA GLN A 223 3.61 -25.85 11.80
C GLN A 223 5.05 -25.37 11.82
N ILE A 224 5.75 -25.65 12.90
CA ILE A 224 7.17 -25.35 13.11
C ILE A 224 7.94 -26.67 13.17
N TRP A 225 9.01 -26.78 12.40
CA TRP A 225 10.01 -27.84 12.51
C TRP A 225 11.30 -27.26 13.07
N ALA A 226 11.90 -27.94 14.04
CA ALA A 226 13.14 -27.54 14.67
C ALA A 226 14.17 -28.67 14.51
N GLU A 227 15.37 -28.33 14.09
CA GLU A 227 16.50 -29.26 13.93
C GLU A 227 17.71 -28.65 14.62
N THR A 228 18.40 -29.42 15.45
CA THR A 228 19.53 -28.96 16.25
C THR A 228 20.60 -30.03 16.39
N ASP A 229 21.85 -29.62 16.57
CA ASP A 229 22.98 -30.47 16.95
C ASP A 229 23.04 -30.76 18.46
N GLY A 230 22.23 -30.05 19.26
CA GLY A 230 22.07 -30.27 20.68
C GLY A 230 20.96 -31.26 21.04
N ILE A 231 20.49 -31.21 22.27
CA ILE A 231 19.38 -32.03 22.77
C ILE A 231 18.08 -31.23 22.69
N ALA A 232 17.04 -31.81 22.08
CA ALA A 232 15.70 -31.25 22.04
C ALA A 232 14.74 -32.10 22.88
N ALA A 233 13.97 -31.51 23.78
CA ALA A 233 13.01 -32.19 24.65
C ALA A 233 11.76 -31.36 24.89
N VAL A 234 10.60 -32.00 25.05
CA VAL A 234 9.36 -31.33 25.40
C VAL A 234 9.33 -31.05 26.89
N SER A 235 9.14 -29.79 27.29
CA SER A 235 9.01 -29.39 28.67
C SER A 235 7.64 -29.77 29.27
N GLU A 236 7.49 -29.72 30.59
CA GLU A 236 6.20 -29.94 31.27
C GLU A 236 5.11 -28.95 30.83
N GLU A 237 5.51 -27.74 30.36
CA GLU A 237 4.60 -26.74 29.85
C GLU A 237 4.25 -26.92 28.35
N GLY A 238 4.74 -28.00 27.72
CA GLY A 238 4.50 -28.26 26.30
C GLY A 238 5.33 -27.40 25.35
N LYS A 239 6.39 -26.75 25.82
CA LYS A 239 7.34 -26.00 24.99
C LYS A 239 8.52 -26.87 24.57
N LEU A 240 9.27 -26.47 23.56
CA LEU A 240 10.45 -27.20 23.10
C LEU A 240 11.71 -26.63 23.75
N ARG A 241 12.32 -27.40 24.61
CA ARG A 241 13.60 -27.10 25.27
C ARG A 241 14.75 -27.55 24.40
N ILE A 242 15.73 -26.66 24.16
CA ILE A 242 16.97 -26.93 23.42
C ILE A 242 18.13 -26.80 24.41
N GLU A 243 19.04 -27.77 24.45
CA GLU A 243 20.18 -27.78 25.37
C GLU A 243 21.48 -28.10 24.63
N GLY A 244 22.51 -27.27 24.92
CA GLY A 244 23.87 -27.49 24.46
C GLY A 244 24.06 -27.47 22.96
N ALA A 245 23.24 -26.72 22.21
CA ALA A 245 23.29 -26.58 20.78
C ALA A 245 24.34 -25.56 20.34
N THR A 246 24.98 -25.75 19.19
CA THR A 246 25.70 -24.70 18.45
C THR A 246 24.92 -24.24 17.22
N ILE A 247 23.95 -25.03 16.78
CA ILE A 247 23.02 -24.72 15.70
C ILE A 247 21.59 -25.12 16.11
N LEU A 248 20.63 -24.23 15.86
CA LEU A 248 19.20 -24.51 15.82
C LEU A 248 18.64 -23.93 14.51
N SER A 249 18.13 -24.79 13.65
CA SER A 249 17.45 -24.41 12.41
C SER A 249 15.95 -24.62 12.55
N ILE A 250 15.18 -23.63 12.11
CA ILE A 250 13.71 -23.64 12.16
C ILE A 250 13.16 -23.44 10.76
N GLU A 251 12.20 -24.27 10.40
CA GLU A 251 11.32 -24.11 9.24
C GLU A 251 9.89 -23.95 9.74
N GLY A 252 9.21 -22.89 9.29
CA GLY A 252 7.83 -22.58 9.68
C GLY A 252 6.90 -22.50 8.48
N ASN A 253 5.71 -23.08 8.61
CA ASN A 253 4.67 -22.93 7.61
C ASN A 253 3.33 -22.61 8.26
N MET A 254 2.47 -21.91 7.51
CA MET A 254 1.13 -21.51 7.95
C MET A 254 0.14 -21.82 6.84
N ALA A 255 -1.06 -22.25 7.22
CA ALA A 255 -2.15 -22.50 6.29
C ALA A 255 -3.50 -22.13 6.89
N THR A 256 -4.47 -21.87 6.04
CA THR A 256 -5.85 -21.61 6.43
C THR A 256 -6.83 -22.46 5.64
N SER A 257 -8.08 -22.56 6.08
CA SER A 257 -9.14 -23.28 5.35
C SER A 257 -9.52 -22.64 4.00
N GLN A 258 -9.01 -21.45 3.70
CA GLN A 258 -9.14 -20.82 2.37
C GLN A 258 -8.07 -21.34 1.40
N ALA A 259 -6.93 -21.75 1.93
CA ALA A 259 -5.92 -22.53 1.25
C ALA A 259 -5.94 -23.98 1.80
N ASP A 260 -5.44 -24.93 1.03
CA ASP A 260 -5.51 -26.35 1.38
C ASP A 260 -4.62 -26.70 2.58
N LEU A 261 -5.20 -26.62 3.81
CA LEU A 261 -4.54 -26.95 5.07
C LEU A 261 -3.75 -28.26 5.03
N GLY A 262 -4.28 -29.27 4.33
CA GLY A 262 -3.67 -30.59 4.26
C GLY A 262 -2.41 -30.64 3.41
N LYS A 263 -2.38 -29.89 2.31
CA LYS A 263 -1.24 -29.89 1.37
C LYS A 263 -0.12 -28.94 1.82
N GLU A 264 -0.46 -27.77 2.30
CA GLU A 264 0.53 -26.76 2.66
C GLU A 264 1.36 -27.11 3.89
N LEU A 265 0.78 -27.82 4.86
CA LEU A 265 1.47 -28.18 6.09
C LEU A 265 2.19 -29.54 6.05
N SER A 266 1.99 -30.35 5.02
CA SER A 266 2.61 -31.68 4.91
C SER A 266 4.03 -31.66 4.33
N HIS A 267 4.48 -30.53 3.81
CA HIS A 267 5.75 -30.40 3.11
C HIS A 267 6.76 -29.61 3.94
N ARG A 268 7.68 -30.32 4.57
CA ARG A 268 9.00 -29.77 4.87
C ARG A 268 9.75 -29.67 3.54
N SER A 269 10.32 -28.51 3.22
CA SER A 269 10.92 -28.29 1.89
C SER A 269 12.14 -29.17 1.60
N GLY A 270 12.74 -29.75 2.63
CA GLY A 270 13.95 -30.56 2.53
C GLY A 270 15.22 -29.79 2.15
N LYS A 271 15.13 -28.46 1.94
CA LYS A 271 16.29 -27.58 1.74
C LYS A 271 16.82 -27.18 3.11
N ASP A 272 18.14 -27.19 3.28
CA ASP A 272 18.77 -26.52 4.42
C ASP A 272 18.64 -25.00 4.32
N PHE A 273 19.00 -24.28 5.38
CA PHE A 273 18.89 -22.83 5.45
C PHE A 273 19.67 -22.15 4.32
N ASP A 274 20.91 -22.56 4.06
CA ASP A 274 21.79 -21.89 3.10
C ASP A 274 21.34 -22.14 1.65
N ALA A 275 20.86 -23.34 1.32
CA ALA A 275 20.28 -23.64 0.01
C ALA A 275 18.98 -22.86 -0.24
N ALA A 276 18.11 -22.75 0.77
CA ALA A 276 16.90 -21.95 0.69
C ALA A 276 17.23 -20.46 0.56
N PHE A 277 18.17 -19.96 1.36
CA PHE A 277 18.61 -18.56 1.30
C PHE A 277 19.25 -18.20 -0.04
N SER A 278 20.09 -19.10 -0.59
CA SER A 278 20.73 -18.87 -1.89
C SER A 278 19.72 -18.67 -3.03
N SER A 279 18.66 -19.49 -3.07
CA SER A 279 17.63 -19.34 -4.12
C SER A 279 16.74 -18.10 -3.88
N HIS A 280 16.36 -17.84 -2.62
CA HIS A 280 15.58 -16.68 -2.23
C HIS A 280 16.32 -15.37 -2.51
N SER A 281 17.55 -15.23 -2.01
CA SER A 281 18.34 -13.99 -2.14
C SER A 281 18.64 -13.65 -3.60
N LYS A 282 18.92 -14.66 -4.44
CA LYS A 282 19.09 -14.42 -5.88
C LYS A 282 17.86 -13.79 -6.51
N ARG A 283 16.67 -14.39 -6.31
CA ARG A 283 15.41 -13.87 -6.87
C ARG A 283 15.07 -12.49 -6.34
N PHE A 284 15.21 -12.31 -5.02
CA PHE A 284 14.89 -11.05 -4.36
C PHE A 284 15.82 -9.91 -4.80
N SER A 285 17.14 -10.18 -4.83
CA SER A 285 18.14 -9.22 -5.31
C SER A 285 17.94 -8.86 -6.78
N GLU A 286 17.64 -9.85 -7.65
CA GLU A 286 17.34 -9.59 -9.06
C GLU A 286 16.17 -8.60 -9.21
N MET A 287 15.13 -8.69 -8.39
CA MET A 287 14.01 -7.75 -8.42
C MET A 287 14.39 -6.39 -7.83
N MET A 288 15.01 -6.36 -6.66
CA MET A 288 15.44 -5.10 -6.03
C MET A 288 16.45 -4.31 -6.89
N ASN A 289 17.23 -4.99 -7.72
CA ASN A 289 18.22 -4.36 -8.60
C ASN A 289 17.65 -3.93 -9.97
N ARG A 290 16.37 -4.18 -10.27
CA ARG A 290 15.74 -3.69 -11.52
C ARG A 290 15.68 -2.18 -11.58
N LEU A 291 15.56 -1.50 -10.45
CA LEU A 291 15.67 -0.05 -10.33
C LEU A 291 16.71 0.31 -9.27
N GLN A 292 17.55 1.31 -9.57
CA GLN A 292 18.57 1.79 -8.67
C GLN A 292 18.54 3.31 -8.63
N LEU A 293 18.23 3.87 -7.46
CA LEU A 293 18.44 5.28 -7.13
C LEU A 293 19.79 5.40 -6.44
N THR A 294 20.60 6.37 -6.85
CA THR A 294 21.85 6.74 -6.16
C THR A 294 21.87 8.24 -6.00
N LEU A 295 22.07 8.70 -4.77
CA LEU A 295 22.23 10.11 -4.42
C LEU A 295 23.63 10.34 -3.82
N SER A 296 24.19 11.55 -4.02
CA SER A 296 25.44 11.92 -3.33
C SER A 296 25.20 11.96 -1.81
N GLU A 297 26.13 11.37 -1.07
CA GLU A 297 26.04 11.23 0.38
C GLU A 297 27.36 11.68 1.05
N ASP A 298 27.27 12.22 2.26
CA ASP A 298 28.42 12.47 3.12
C ASP A 298 28.91 11.12 3.68
N PRO A 299 30.13 10.66 3.33
CA PRO A 299 30.67 9.39 3.83
C PRO A 299 30.73 9.27 5.35
N ALA A 300 30.77 10.39 6.07
CA ALA A 300 30.75 10.38 7.53
C ALA A 300 29.42 9.85 8.12
N LEU A 301 28.34 9.86 7.34
CA LEU A 301 27.02 9.38 7.77
C LEU A 301 26.87 7.85 7.61
N GLU A 302 27.69 7.21 6.79
CA GLU A 302 27.64 5.74 6.60
C GLU A 302 27.93 4.96 7.89
N ALA A 303 28.73 5.54 8.79
CA ALA A 303 29.04 4.92 10.08
C ALA A 303 27.94 5.03 11.14
N LEU A 304 26.90 5.83 10.87
CA LEU A 304 25.77 6.02 11.79
C LEU A 304 24.72 4.94 11.61
N THR A 305 24.10 4.53 12.72
CA THR A 305 22.91 3.67 12.70
C THR A 305 21.70 4.43 12.15
N VAL A 306 20.71 3.70 11.62
CA VAL A 306 19.54 4.34 10.97
C VAL A 306 18.78 5.25 11.93
N ASP A 307 18.59 4.84 13.18
CA ASP A 307 17.95 5.65 14.22
C ASP A 307 18.70 6.98 14.49
N GLN A 308 20.06 6.94 14.49
CA GLN A 308 20.86 8.15 14.61
C GLN A 308 20.66 9.07 13.39
N ARG A 309 20.54 8.50 12.20
CA ARG A 309 20.27 9.24 10.96
C ARG A 309 18.86 9.84 10.97
N VAL A 310 17.83 9.06 11.41
CA VAL A 310 16.46 9.56 11.60
C VAL A 310 16.43 10.73 12.59
N GLN A 311 17.15 10.61 13.71
CA GLN A 311 17.24 11.70 14.68
C GLN A 311 17.87 12.97 14.09
N ARG A 312 18.88 12.85 13.24
CA ARG A 312 19.48 13.99 12.53
C ARG A 312 18.46 14.70 11.61
N VAL A 313 17.65 13.92 10.88
CA VAL A 313 16.59 14.49 10.02
C VAL A 313 15.50 15.16 10.87
N ARG A 314 15.13 14.60 12.01
CA ARG A 314 14.24 15.22 12.99
C ARG A 314 14.77 16.55 13.51
N GLU A 315 16.09 16.69 13.62
CA GLU A 315 16.78 17.95 13.97
C GLU A 315 16.94 18.92 12.79
N GLY A 316 16.40 18.60 11.62
CA GLY A 316 16.44 19.43 10.41
C GLY A 316 17.76 19.34 9.63
N LYS A 317 18.57 18.31 9.86
CA LYS A 317 19.82 18.09 9.11
C LYS A 317 19.53 17.26 7.85
N GLN A 318 20.22 17.61 6.76
CA GLN A 318 20.16 16.86 5.51
C GLN A 318 20.80 15.47 5.64
N ASP A 319 20.18 14.46 5.00
CA ASP A 319 20.68 13.11 4.90
C ASP A 319 20.16 12.43 3.63
N ASN A 320 20.90 12.55 2.53
CA ASN A 320 20.49 12.00 1.23
C ASN A 320 20.51 10.47 1.20
N GLY A 321 21.48 9.86 1.89
CA GLY A 321 21.54 8.40 1.98
C GLY A 321 20.36 7.83 2.77
N LEU A 322 19.84 8.53 3.79
CA LEU A 322 18.61 8.11 4.47
C LEU A 322 17.38 8.29 3.56
N CYS A 323 17.31 9.35 2.76
CA CYS A 323 16.27 9.51 1.75
C CYS A 323 16.28 8.37 0.72
N GLN A 324 17.46 7.99 0.24
CA GLN A 324 17.64 6.83 -0.65
C GLN A 324 17.22 5.53 0.05
N MET A 325 17.63 5.31 1.29
CA MET A 325 17.23 4.13 2.08
C MET A 325 15.72 4.08 2.29
N TYR A 326 15.06 5.20 2.58
CA TYR A 326 13.60 5.28 2.74
C TYR A 326 12.87 4.92 1.44
N PHE A 327 13.38 5.38 0.30
CA PHE A 327 12.90 5.01 -1.02
C PHE A 327 13.08 3.49 -1.29
N ASP A 328 14.24 2.92 -1.03
CA ASP A 328 14.49 1.48 -1.20
C ASP A 328 13.67 0.64 -0.21
N TYR A 329 13.42 1.15 1.01
CA TYR A 329 12.60 0.48 2.00
C TYR A 329 11.13 0.38 1.55
N GLY A 330 10.55 1.44 0.98
CA GLY A 330 9.20 1.36 0.41
C GLY A 330 9.10 0.31 -0.72
N ARG A 331 10.11 0.22 -1.59
CA ARG A 331 10.19 -0.83 -2.63
C ARG A 331 10.27 -2.23 -2.01
N TYR A 332 11.09 -2.39 -0.99
CA TYR A 332 11.21 -3.63 -0.23
C TYR A 332 9.86 -4.03 0.39
N LEU A 333 9.14 -3.09 1.00
CA LEU A 333 7.83 -3.33 1.62
C LEU A 333 6.78 -3.79 0.59
N LEU A 334 6.72 -3.18 -0.60
CA LEU A 334 5.82 -3.64 -1.66
C LEU A 334 6.16 -5.07 -2.10
N LEU A 335 7.44 -5.34 -2.34
CA LEU A 335 7.90 -6.66 -2.77
C LEU A 335 7.55 -7.72 -1.72
N SER A 336 7.88 -7.47 -0.46
CA SER A 336 7.65 -8.39 0.66
C SER A 336 6.17 -8.62 0.98
N SER A 337 5.28 -7.67 0.62
CA SER A 337 3.84 -7.79 0.87
C SER A 337 3.03 -8.32 -0.32
N SER A 338 3.64 -8.47 -1.52
CA SER A 338 2.85 -8.71 -2.74
C SER A 338 3.39 -9.80 -3.67
N ILE A 339 4.71 -10.06 -3.73
CA ILE A 339 5.34 -10.84 -4.82
C ILE A 339 4.77 -12.26 -5.05
N CYS A 340 4.41 -12.98 -4.00
CA CYS A 340 3.89 -14.36 -4.10
C CYS A 340 2.46 -14.47 -3.56
N GLY A 341 1.82 -13.34 -3.23
CA GLY A 341 0.48 -13.30 -2.66
C GLY A 341 -0.63 -13.60 -3.67
N GLU A 342 -1.77 -14.03 -3.17
CA GLU A 342 -3.05 -14.07 -3.88
C GLU A 342 -3.89 -12.82 -3.62
N LEU A 343 -3.66 -12.18 -2.48
CA LEU A 343 -4.30 -10.93 -2.05
C LEU A 343 -3.29 -9.77 -2.11
N PRO A 344 -3.75 -8.54 -2.40
CA PRO A 344 -2.89 -7.36 -2.37
C PRO A 344 -2.43 -7.02 -0.95
N ALA A 345 -1.55 -6.01 -0.83
CA ALA A 345 -1.24 -5.37 0.45
C ALA A 345 -2.49 -4.69 1.01
N ASN A 346 -2.83 -4.98 2.27
CA ASN A 346 -3.87 -4.29 3.02
C ASN A 346 -3.31 -3.01 3.68
N LEU A 347 -4.07 -2.33 4.57
CA LEU A 347 -3.62 -1.11 5.27
C LEU A 347 -2.28 -1.25 5.97
N GLN A 348 -1.92 -2.44 6.44
CA GLN A 348 -0.63 -2.73 7.10
C GLN A 348 0.25 -3.68 6.25
N GLY A 349 0.03 -3.73 4.95
CA GLY A 349 0.71 -4.67 4.06
C GLY A 349 0.28 -6.10 4.31
N LYS A 350 1.06 -6.82 5.12
CA LYS A 350 0.76 -8.18 5.61
C LYS A 350 1.08 -8.32 7.10
N TRP A 351 1.55 -7.26 7.76
CA TRP A 351 2.01 -7.29 9.14
C TRP A 351 0.98 -6.70 10.08
N ASN A 352 0.58 -7.48 11.07
CA ASN A 352 -0.37 -7.09 12.10
C ASN A 352 -0.16 -7.94 13.35
N ASN A 353 -0.15 -7.32 14.55
CA ASN A 353 -0.07 -8.03 15.83
C ASN A 353 -1.36 -7.92 16.66
N ASN A 354 -2.40 -7.27 16.15
CA ASN A 354 -3.61 -6.98 16.89
C ASN A 354 -4.78 -7.86 16.39
N MET A 355 -5.56 -8.45 17.32
CA MET A 355 -6.74 -9.25 16.98
C MET A 355 -7.89 -8.40 16.42
N ASN A 356 -7.94 -7.12 16.77
CA ASN A 356 -8.90 -6.14 16.28
C ASN A 356 -8.14 -4.88 15.83
N PRO A 357 -7.42 -4.95 14.69
CA PRO A 357 -6.60 -3.84 14.21
C PRO A 357 -7.47 -2.63 13.82
N PRO A 358 -6.87 -1.43 13.75
CA PRO A 358 -7.54 -0.26 13.19
C PRO A 358 -8.12 -0.55 11.81
N TRP A 359 -9.36 -0.09 11.59
CA TRP A 359 -10.11 -0.34 10.35
C TRP A 359 -10.10 -1.81 9.91
N ASP A 360 -10.05 -2.74 10.88
CA ASP A 360 -9.99 -4.19 10.64
C ASP A 360 -8.81 -4.62 9.74
N CYS A 361 -7.83 -3.72 9.50
CA CYS A 361 -6.71 -3.87 8.56
C CYS A 361 -7.18 -4.19 7.14
N ASP A 362 -8.19 -3.46 6.68
CA ASP A 362 -8.96 -3.70 5.47
C ASP A 362 -8.20 -3.37 4.16
N PHE A 363 -8.90 -3.55 3.04
CA PHE A 363 -8.57 -2.99 1.74
C PHE A 363 -9.41 -1.73 1.55
N HIS A 364 -8.80 -0.56 1.64
CA HIS A 364 -9.47 0.74 1.67
C HIS A 364 -9.35 1.44 0.32
N PHE A 365 -10.50 1.72 -0.34
CA PHE A 365 -10.59 2.16 -1.74
C PHE A 365 -10.73 3.68 -1.94
N ASP A 366 -10.47 4.50 -0.96
CA ASP A 366 -10.55 5.96 -1.12
C ASP A 366 -9.20 6.67 -1.07
N ILE A 367 -8.15 5.86 -1.21
CA ILE A 367 -6.77 6.16 -1.58
C ILE A 367 -5.78 5.05 -1.20
N ASN A 368 -5.96 4.34 -0.07
CA ASN A 368 -4.88 3.54 0.52
C ASN A 368 -4.43 2.39 -0.39
N ILE A 369 -5.39 1.58 -0.88
CA ILE A 369 -5.04 0.47 -1.79
C ILE A 369 -4.50 0.98 -3.13
N GLU A 370 -4.99 2.09 -3.63
CA GLU A 370 -4.51 2.71 -4.86
C GLU A 370 -3.07 3.20 -4.68
N MET A 371 -2.79 3.93 -3.61
CA MET A 371 -1.46 4.45 -3.27
C MET A 371 -0.45 3.32 -3.08
N ASN A 372 -0.85 2.18 -2.52
CA ASN A 372 0.02 1.03 -2.37
C ASN A 372 0.64 0.56 -3.69
N TYR A 373 -0.02 0.82 -4.82
CA TYR A 373 0.40 0.33 -6.13
C TYR A 373 0.82 1.42 -7.13
N TRP A 374 0.76 2.73 -6.77
CA TRP A 374 1.20 3.80 -7.69
C TRP A 374 2.62 3.63 -8.19
N MET A 375 3.52 3.12 -7.34
CA MET A 375 4.92 2.94 -7.70
C MET A 375 5.20 1.64 -8.46
N ALA A 376 4.32 0.64 -8.43
CA ALA A 376 4.63 -0.74 -8.84
C ALA A 376 5.18 -0.84 -10.28
N GLU A 377 4.56 -0.16 -11.22
CA GLU A 377 5.00 -0.15 -12.61
C GLU A 377 6.30 0.65 -12.82
N PRO A 378 6.41 1.91 -12.36
CA PRO A 378 7.64 2.68 -12.53
C PRO A 378 8.87 2.05 -11.90
N VAL A 379 8.74 1.39 -10.73
CA VAL A 379 9.88 0.70 -10.09
C VAL A 379 10.16 -0.70 -10.68
N ASN A 380 9.43 -1.07 -11.73
CA ASN A 380 9.61 -2.33 -12.47
C ASN A 380 9.29 -3.59 -11.64
N PHE A 381 8.17 -3.53 -10.86
CA PHE A 381 7.60 -4.65 -10.10
C PHE A 381 6.19 -5.04 -10.60
N PRO A 382 6.01 -5.33 -11.91
CA PRO A 382 4.69 -5.67 -12.47
C PRO A 382 4.07 -6.91 -11.81
N GLU A 383 4.89 -7.84 -11.30
CA GLU A 383 4.42 -9.06 -10.63
C GLU A 383 3.63 -8.74 -9.36
N CYS A 384 3.92 -7.60 -8.70
CA CYS A 384 3.20 -7.17 -7.50
C CYS A 384 1.77 -6.69 -7.80
N VAL A 385 1.46 -6.32 -9.06
CA VAL A 385 0.11 -5.89 -9.47
C VAL A 385 -0.84 -7.07 -9.68
N GLU A 386 -0.33 -8.27 -9.93
CA GLU A 386 -1.16 -9.44 -10.19
C GLU A 386 -2.08 -9.83 -9.00
N PRO A 387 -1.64 -9.83 -7.73
CA PRO A 387 -2.55 -10.02 -6.58
C PRO A 387 -3.67 -8.96 -6.52
N LEU A 388 -3.36 -7.70 -6.81
CA LEU A 388 -4.36 -6.63 -6.88
C LEU A 388 -5.38 -6.91 -7.98
N THR A 389 -4.93 -7.24 -9.18
CA THR A 389 -5.81 -7.56 -10.32
C THR A 389 -6.75 -8.71 -10.00
N ARG A 390 -6.22 -9.82 -9.46
CA ARG A 390 -7.04 -10.97 -9.06
C ARG A 390 -8.08 -10.60 -8.00
N TYR A 391 -7.69 -9.80 -7.03
CA TYR A 391 -8.58 -9.35 -5.96
C TYR A 391 -9.72 -8.48 -6.50
N VAL A 392 -9.41 -7.48 -7.33
CA VAL A 392 -10.41 -6.60 -7.95
C VAL A 392 -11.40 -7.38 -8.80
N LEU A 393 -10.91 -8.33 -9.60
CA LEU A 393 -11.80 -9.16 -10.44
C LEU A 393 -12.74 -10.08 -9.63
N ARG A 394 -12.44 -10.40 -8.38
CA ARG A 394 -13.36 -11.16 -7.49
C ARG A 394 -14.63 -10.38 -7.15
N PHE A 395 -14.61 -9.05 -7.25
CA PHE A 395 -15.81 -8.23 -7.01
C PHE A 395 -16.86 -8.34 -8.12
N MET A 396 -16.57 -8.92 -9.27
CA MET A 396 -17.50 -8.93 -10.41
C MET A 396 -18.89 -9.46 -10.07
N GLU A 397 -18.98 -10.52 -9.28
CA GLU A 397 -20.27 -11.09 -8.87
C GLU A 397 -20.96 -10.23 -7.80
N SER A 398 -20.26 -10.02 -6.67
CA SER A 398 -20.81 -9.27 -5.52
C SER A 398 -21.04 -7.80 -5.83
N GLY A 399 -20.20 -7.20 -6.67
CA GLY A 399 -20.30 -5.81 -7.11
C GLY A 399 -21.48 -5.58 -8.05
N ARG A 400 -21.82 -6.55 -8.92
CA ARG A 400 -23.02 -6.50 -9.76
C ARG A 400 -24.30 -6.64 -8.93
N ASP A 401 -24.33 -7.57 -7.98
CA ASP A 401 -25.46 -7.71 -7.06
C ASP A 401 -25.66 -6.43 -6.23
N SER A 402 -24.57 -5.79 -5.78
CA SER A 402 -24.67 -4.54 -5.02
C SER A 402 -25.07 -3.34 -5.86
N ALA A 403 -24.58 -3.22 -7.09
CA ALA A 403 -25.00 -2.16 -8.04
C ALA A 403 -26.51 -2.22 -8.33
N GLU A 404 -27.03 -3.42 -8.58
CA GLU A 404 -28.45 -3.65 -8.81
C GLU A 404 -29.29 -3.34 -7.55
N ARG A 405 -28.92 -3.89 -6.40
CA ARG A 405 -29.71 -3.80 -5.17
C ARG A 405 -29.69 -2.43 -4.52
N LEU A 406 -28.55 -1.75 -4.55
CA LEU A 406 -28.42 -0.41 -3.96
C LEU A 406 -28.95 0.68 -4.88
N TYR A 407 -28.68 0.57 -6.18
CA TYR A 407 -28.91 1.67 -7.11
C TYR A 407 -29.78 1.32 -8.31
N GLY A 408 -30.14 0.05 -8.51
CA GLY A 408 -30.88 -0.40 -9.69
C GLY A 408 -30.08 -0.31 -10.99
N CYS A 409 -28.75 -0.34 -10.88
CA CYS A 409 -27.83 -0.19 -11.99
C CYS A 409 -27.24 -1.53 -12.42
N ARG A 410 -27.00 -1.69 -13.72
CA ARG A 410 -26.06 -2.71 -14.22
C ARG A 410 -24.64 -2.37 -13.76
N GLY A 411 -23.68 -3.15 -14.20
CA GLY A 411 -22.27 -2.88 -13.99
C GLY A 411 -21.77 -3.32 -12.61
N VAL A 412 -20.78 -2.64 -12.05
CA VAL A 412 -20.12 -3.04 -10.82
C VAL A 412 -19.96 -1.87 -9.85
N TYR A 413 -20.23 -2.12 -8.58
CA TYR A 413 -19.97 -1.23 -7.45
C TYR A 413 -18.96 -1.86 -6.52
N LEU A 414 -17.97 -1.08 -6.06
CA LEU A 414 -17.04 -1.46 -5.01
C LEU A 414 -17.25 -0.56 -3.78
N PRO A 415 -17.30 -1.14 -2.57
CA PRO A 415 -17.42 -0.35 -1.33
C PRO A 415 -16.10 0.34 -1.00
N LEU A 416 -16.15 1.32 -0.14
CA LEU A 416 -14.96 2.00 0.37
C LEU A 416 -14.04 1.06 1.15
N GLN A 417 -14.59 0.10 1.89
CA GLN A 417 -13.85 -0.88 2.69
C GLN A 417 -14.24 -2.32 2.30
N ALA A 418 -13.25 -3.19 2.24
CA ALA A 418 -13.47 -4.61 1.96
C ALA A 418 -12.46 -5.52 2.64
N ASP A 419 -12.83 -6.79 2.83
CA ASP A 419 -11.95 -7.85 3.32
C ASP A 419 -11.52 -8.82 2.21
N ALA A 420 -10.84 -9.90 2.60
CA ALA A 420 -10.28 -10.89 1.68
C ALA A 420 -11.32 -11.54 0.73
N TRP A 421 -12.61 -11.55 1.09
CA TRP A 421 -13.64 -12.22 0.29
C TRP A 421 -14.26 -11.35 -0.80
N ALA A 422 -13.81 -10.10 -0.95
CA ALA A 422 -14.27 -9.17 -1.99
C ALA A 422 -15.81 -9.05 -2.03
N LYS A 423 -16.44 -8.82 -0.87
CA LYS A 423 -17.88 -8.59 -0.77
C LYS A 423 -18.18 -7.10 -0.91
N ALA A 424 -18.95 -6.76 -1.93
CA ALA A 424 -19.27 -5.38 -2.29
C ALA A 424 -20.42 -4.78 -1.45
N THR A 425 -20.52 -5.16 -0.18
CA THR A 425 -21.51 -4.60 0.72
C THR A 425 -20.94 -3.39 1.44
N PRO A 426 -21.55 -2.19 1.36
CA PRO A 426 -21.08 -1.05 2.10
C PRO A 426 -21.14 -1.31 3.61
N GLU A 427 -20.19 -0.76 4.35
CA GLU A 427 -20.14 -0.75 5.80
C GLU A 427 -21.30 0.07 6.42
N ILE A 428 -21.40 0.05 7.73
CA ILE A 428 -22.56 0.54 8.47
C ILE A 428 -22.71 2.07 8.54
N PHE A 429 -21.75 2.87 8.05
CA PHE A 429 -21.77 4.31 8.31
C PHE A 429 -21.12 5.19 7.22
N GLY A 430 -21.75 6.31 6.93
CA GLY A 430 -21.16 7.54 6.39
C GLY A 430 -20.62 7.42 4.96
N TRP A 431 -19.32 7.39 4.82
CA TRP A 431 -18.60 7.40 3.53
C TRP A 431 -18.88 6.20 2.62
N HIS A 432 -19.48 5.16 3.16
CA HIS A 432 -19.80 3.92 2.44
C HIS A 432 -20.88 4.05 1.34
N THR A 433 -21.50 5.22 1.21
CA THR A 433 -22.37 5.53 0.07
C THR A 433 -21.61 6.02 -1.16
N TRP A 434 -20.30 6.28 -1.03
CA TRP A 434 -19.45 6.71 -2.13
C TRP A 434 -19.32 5.62 -3.20
N ILE A 435 -19.31 6.06 -4.47
CA ILE A 435 -19.30 5.17 -5.64
C ILE A 435 -17.94 5.10 -6.36
N GLY A 436 -16.95 5.79 -5.84
CA GLY A 436 -15.66 5.99 -6.54
C GLY A 436 -14.65 4.84 -6.44
N GLY A 437 -14.90 3.79 -5.65
CA GLY A 437 -13.93 2.71 -5.47
C GLY A 437 -13.63 1.94 -6.77
N ALA A 438 -14.66 1.55 -7.52
CA ALA A 438 -14.48 0.83 -8.78
C ALA A 438 -13.77 1.66 -9.87
N PRO A 439 -14.18 2.90 -10.14
CA PRO A 439 -13.50 3.72 -11.14
C PRO A 439 -12.05 4.06 -10.76
N TRP A 440 -11.76 4.32 -9.47
CA TRP A 440 -10.38 4.64 -9.08
C TRP A 440 -9.42 3.47 -9.25
N ILE A 441 -9.79 2.30 -8.73
CA ILE A 441 -8.91 1.12 -8.84
C ILE A 441 -8.73 0.66 -10.30
N SER A 442 -9.66 1.02 -11.21
CA SER A 442 -9.51 0.77 -12.64
C SER A 442 -8.24 1.39 -13.22
N GLN A 443 -7.76 2.50 -12.66
CA GLN A 443 -6.52 3.15 -13.04
C GLN A 443 -5.31 2.22 -12.88
N SER A 444 -5.22 1.50 -11.74
CA SER A 444 -4.11 0.57 -11.50
C SER A 444 -4.11 -0.59 -12.50
N LEU A 445 -5.30 -1.12 -12.85
CA LEU A 445 -5.41 -2.17 -13.85
C LEU A 445 -5.05 -1.67 -15.25
N TRP A 446 -5.54 -0.50 -15.61
CA TRP A 446 -5.25 0.15 -16.89
C TRP A 446 -3.75 0.47 -17.03
N ASN A 447 -3.13 1.02 -15.98
CA ASN A 447 -1.70 1.30 -15.96
C ASN A 447 -0.87 0.04 -16.21
N HIS A 448 -1.21 -1.08 -15.58
CA HIS A 448 -0.48 -2.33 -15.81
C HIS A 448 -0.48 -2.73 -17.29
N TRP A 449 -1.62 -2.56 -17.99
CA TRP A 449 -1.67 -2.79 -19.43
C TRP A 449 -0.79 -1.79 -20.20
N LEU A 450 -0.86 -0.49 -19.88
CA LEU A 450 -0.03 0.53 -20.53
C LEU A 450 1.48 0.24 -20.45
N TYR A 451 1.90 -0.34 -19.34
CA TYR A 451 3.30 -0.67 -19.11
C TYR A 451 3.69 -2.06 -19.64
N SER A 452 2.77 -3.01 -19.75
CA SER A 452 3.05 -4.39 -20.18
C SER A 452 2.80 -4.63 -21.67
N GLY A 453 1.81 -4.00 -22.27
CA GLY A 453 1.31 -4.30 -23.60
C GLY A 453 0.73 -5.71 -23.74
N ASP A 454 0.44 -6.38 -22.61
CA ASP A 454 -0.09 -7.74 -22.60
C ASP A 454 -1.57 -7.75 -23.00
N ARG A 455 -1.82 -8.10 -24.27
CA ARG A 455 -3.19 -8.19 -24.81
C ARG A 455 -4.06 -9.20 -24.04
N ALA A 456 -3.49 -10.31 -23.58
CA ALA A 456 -4.25 -11.30 -22.82
C ALA A 456 -4.66 -10.75 -21.44
N TYR A 457 -3.80 -9.92 -20.84
CA TYR A 457 -4.15 -9.18 -19.63
C TYR A 457 -5.28 -8.18 -19.91
N LEU A 458 -5.20 -7.40 -20.99
CA LEU A 458 -6.26 -6.46 -21.35
C LEU A 458 -7.60 -7.17 -21.57
N GLU A 459 -7.61 -8.30 -22.29
CA GLU A 459 -8.80 -9.14 -22.49
C GLU A 459 -9.37 -9.64 -21.14
N ARG A 460 -8.52 -9.93 -20.16
CA ARG A 460 -8.92 -10.37 -18.81
C ARG A 460 -9.57 -9.26 -17.98
N ILE A 461 -9.06 -8.02 -18.04
CA ILE A 461 -9.58 -6.90 -17.25
C ILE A 461 -10.73 -6.16 -17.96
N TYR A 462 -10.86 -6.29 -19.28
CA TYR A 462 -11.89 -5.59 -20.06
C TYR A 462 -13.32 -5.76 -19.53
N PRO A 463 -13.76 -6.97 -19.09
CA PRO A 463 -15.07 -7.14 -18.48
C PRO A 463 -15.30 -6.28 -17.22
N PHE A 464 -14.25 -6.00 -16.45
CA PHE A 464 -14.35 -5.13 -15.26
C PHE A 464 -14.45 -3.65 -15.71
N LEU A 465 -13.58 -3.20 -16.60
CA LEU A 465 -13.62 -1.82 -17.14
C LEU A 465 -14.98 -1.51 -17.79
N THR A 466 -15.51 -2.47 -18.55
CA THR A 466 -16.84 -2.37 -19.13
C THR A 466 -17.93 -2.30 -18.07
N ALA A 467 -17.85 -3.11 -17.03
CA ALA A 467 -18.84 -3.10 -15.95
C ALA A 467 -18.84 -1.78 -15.16
N VAL A 468 -17.68 -1.14 -14.99
CA VAL A 468 -17.61 0.20 -14.41
C VAL A 468 -18.29 1.23 -15.30
N ALA A 469 -18.09 1.18 -16.63
CA ALA A 469 -18.76 2.06 -17.57
C ALA A 469 -20.28 1.79 -17.62
N GLU A 470 -20.73 0.52 -17.55
CA GLU A 470 -22.16 0.15 -17.47
C GLU A 470 -22.84 0.73 -16.24
N PHE A 471 -22.14 0.74 -15.08
CA PHE A 471 -22.68 1.37 -13.89
C PHE A 471 -23.00 2.85 -14.13
N TYR A 472 -22.10 3.59 -14.76
CA TYR A 472 -22.32 4.99 -15.09
C TYR A 472 -23.40 5.19 -16.16
N GLU A 473 -23.54 4.29 -17.15
CA GLU A 473 -24.65 4.35 -18.13
C GLU A 473 -26.03 4.46 -17.44
N ASP A 474 -26.21 3.72 -16.34
CA ASP A 474 -27.49 3.62 -15.62
C ASP A 474 -27.57 4.60 -14.43
N TYR A 475 -26.45 4.91 -13.78
CA TYR A 475 -26.41 5.76 -12.58
C TYR A 475 -26.55 7.24 -12.88
N LEU A 476 -26.01 7.69 -14.00
CA LEU A 476 -26.01 9.11 -14.36
C LEU A 476 -27.43 9.62 -14.65
N VAL A 477 -27.68 10.85 -14.26
CA VAL A 477 -28.96 11.54 -14.53
C VAL A 477 -28.72 12.61 -15.57
N ARG A 478 -29.39 12.51 -16.71
CA ARG A 478 -29.29 13.52 -17.76
C ARG A 478 -30.22 14.69 -17.51
N ASP A 479 -29.67 15.89 -17.38
CA ASP A 479 -30.41 17.14 -17.25
C ASP A 479 -31.03 17.59 -18.58
N PRO A 480 -32.02 18.52 -18.56
CA PRO A 480 -32.64 19.04 -19.78
C PRO A 480 -31.70 19.75 -20.77
N ASP A 481 -30.58 20.28 -20.28
CA ASP A 481 -29.52 20.88 -21.09
C ASP A 481 -28.59 19.85 -21.76
N GLY A 482 -28.77 18.56 -21.43
CA GLY A 482 -27.98 17.46 -21.95
C GLY A 482 -26.81 17.03 -21.06
N THR A 483 -26.51 17.77 -19.98
CA THR A 483 -25.43 17.44 -19.04
C THR A 483 -25.77 16.19 -18.23
N TYR A 484 -24.82 15.28 -18.05
CA TYR A 484 -24.96 14.12 -17.18
C TYR A 484 -24.47 14.42 -15.77
N GLN A 485 -25.34 14.31 -14.78
CA GLN A 485 -25.02 14.52 -13.38
C GLN A 485 -24.78 13.22 -12.65
N ILE A 486 -23.79 13.21 -11.75
CA ILE A 486 -23.57 12.10 -10.79
C ILE A 486 -24.40 12.44 -9.55
N LEU A 487 -25.42 11.63 -9.26
CA LEU A 487 -26.43 11.99 -8.27
C LEU A 487 -27.05 10.74 -7.61
N PRO A 488 -26.84 10.52 -6.31
CA PRO A 488 -25.98 11.27 -5.37
C PRO A 488 -24.49 11.11 -5.63
N SER A 489 -23.68 11.99 -5.04
CA SER A 489 -22.22 12.03 -5.12
C SER A 489 -21.63 12.45 -3.79
N GLN A 490 -20.38 12.07 -3.53
CA GLN A 490 -19.62 12.42 -2.33
C GLN A 490 -18.17 12.80 -2.66
N SER A 491 -17.52 13.57 -1.80
CA SER A 491 -16.08 13.76 -1.80
C SER A 491 -15.49 13.20 -0.51
N PRO A 492 -14.94 11.98 -0.54
CA PRO A 492 -14.35 11.41 0.68
C PRO A 492 -13.08 12.17 1.06
N GLU A 493 -12.77 12.39 2.33
CA GLU A 493 -13.67 12.25 3.48
C GLU A 493 -13.97 13.63 4.08
N ASN A 494 -14.05 14.69 3.25
CA ASN A 494 -14.29 16.04 3.72
C ASN A 494 -15.80 16.29 3.98
N PHE A 495 -16.09 17.22 4.86
CA PHE A 495 -17.44 17.55 5.30
C PHE A 495 -17.66 19.04 5.45
N ILE A 496 -18.93 19.45 5.58
CA ILE A 496 -19.32 20.84 5.66
C ILE A 496 -19.80 21.23 7.07
N VAL A 497 -19.64 22.51 7.41
CA VAL A 497 -20.14 23.07 8.68
C VAL A 497 -21.65 22.94 8.75
N GLY A 498 -22.17 22.51 9.90
CA GLY A 498 -23.58 22.56 10.24
C GLY A 498 -24.41 21.33 9.88
N LEU A 499 -23.83 20.34 9.18
CA LEU A 499 -24.49 19.05 9.05
C LEU A 499 -24.33 18.21 10.32
N PRO A 500 -25.41 17.57 10.81
CA PRO A 500 -25.33 16.66 11.95
C PRO A 500 -24.61 15.34 11.63
N TYR A 501 -24.39 15.07 10.36
CA TYR A 501 -23.67 13.89 9.83
C TYR A 501 -22.36 14.35 9.21
N PRO A 502 -21.27 13.60 9.39
CA PRO A 502 -19.95 13.98 8.84
C PRO A 502 -19.88 13.84 7.31
N VAL A 503 -20.94 13.41 6.64
CA VAL A 503 -20.95 13.09 5.21
C VAL A 503 -21.96 13.95 4.50
N LEU A 504 -21.54 14.62 3.42
CA LEU A 504 -22.42 15.35 2.54
C LEU A 504 -22.73 14.50 1.29
N LEU A 505 -24.02 14.23 1.07
CA LEU A 505 -24.50 13.82 -0.25
C LEU A 505 -24.79 15.07 -1.08
N CYS A 506 -24.08 15.19 -2.18
CA CYS A 506 -24.21 16.32 -3.11
C CYS A 506 -24.49 15.83 -4.54
N GLN A 507 -24.46 16.74 -5.48
CA GLN A 507 -24.49 16.49 -6.92
C GLN A 507 -23.07 16.66 -7.47
N SER A 508 -22.55 15.67 -8.19
CA SER A 508 -21.34 15.79 -9.02
C SER A 508 -20.14 16.42 -8.29
N SER A 509 -19.66 15.78 -7.21
CA SER A 509 -18.40 16.16 -6.57
C SER A 509 -17.26 16.15 -7.61
N ALA A 510 -16.27 16.99 -7.38
CA ALA A 510 -15.13 17.08 -8.31
C ALA A 510 -14.45 15.74 -8.51
N MET A 511 -14.25 14.97 -7.44
CA MET A 511 -13.61 13.65 -7.51
C MET A 511 -14.43 12.67 -8.36
N ASP A 512 -15.73 12.54 -8.09
CA ASP A 512 -16.57 11.60 -8.84
C ASP A 512 -16.64 11.94 -10.33
N VAL A 513 -16.66 13.24 -10.69
CA VAL A 513 -16.62 13.67 -12.09
C VAL A 513 -15.29 13.29 -12.75
N GLN A 514 -14.17 13.49 -12.05
CA GLN A 514 -12.84 13.14 -12.54
C GLN A 514 -12.70 11.62 -12.71
N LEU A 515 -13.14 10.85 -11.72
CA LEU A 515 -13.12 9.38 -11.77
C LEU A 515 -14.00 8.81 -12.89
N CYS A 516 -15.22 9.34 -13.05
CA CYS A 516 -16.11 8.95 -14.15
C CYS A 516 -15.48 9.24 -15.52
N TYR A 517 -14.87 10.42 -15.67
CA TYR A 517 -14.20 10.83 -16.91
C TYR A 517 -13.09 9.86 -17.30
N ASP A 518 -12.24 9.47 -16.32
CA ASP A 518 -11.13 8.55 -16.54
C ASP A 518 -11.60 7.12 -16.79
N ALA A 519 -12.52 6.60 -15.96
CA ALA A 519 -13.04 5.23 -16.11
C ALA A 519 -13.70 4.99 -17.47
N LEU A 520 -14.51 5.96 -17.95
CA LEU A 520 -15.04 5.91 -19.31
C LEU A 520 -13.94 5.96 -20.37
N GLY A 521 -12.87 6.75 -20.11
CA GLY A 521 -11.68 6.79 -20.96
C GLY A 521 -10.99 5.44 -21.07
N TYR A 522 -10.79 4.74 -19.94
CA TYR A 522 -10.17 3.42 -19.93
C TYR A 522 -11.01 2.37 -20.66
N ALA A 523 -12.34 2.39 -20.47
CA ALA A 523 -13.24 1.48 -21.16
C ALA A 523 -13.25 1.73 -22.68
N ILE A 524 -13.25 3.00 -23.11
CA ILE A 524 -13.16 3.40 -24.51
C ILE A 524 -11.84 2.90 -25.13
N SER A 525 -10.71 3.25 -24.53
CA SER A 525 -9.40 2.89 -25.04
C SER A 525 -9.19 1.37 -25.09
N ALA A 526 -9.66 0.65 -24.05
CA ALA A 526 -9.59 -0.82 -24.05
C ALA A 526 -10.46 -1.46 -25.15
N ALA A 527 -11.66 -0.93 -25.38
CA ALA A 527 -12.54 -1.42 -26.45
C ALA A 527 -11.95 -1.18 -27.84
N GLU A 528 -11.32 -0.03 -28.06
CA GLU A 528 -10.66 0.33 -29.33
C GLU A 528 -9.42 -0.53 -29.56
N GLU A 529 -8.60 -0.76 -28.54
CA GLU A 529 -7.43 -1.63 -28.63
C GLU A 529 -7.80 -3.09 -28.92
N LEU A 530 -8.93 -3.55 -28.39
CA LEU A 530 -9.45 -4.90 -28.62
C LEU A 530 -10.28 -5.03 -29.90
N ASP A 531 -10.64 -3.90 -30.53
CA ASP A 531 -11.56 -3.83 -31.73
C ASP A 531 -12.95 -4.42 -31.43
N VAL A 532 -13.54 -4.03 -30.27
CA VAL A 532 -14.85 -4.51 -29.82
C VAL A 532 -15.79 -3.34 -29.45
N ASP A 533 -17.07 -3.61 -29.25
CA ASP A 533 -18.08 -2.72 -28.65
C ASP A 533 -18.20 -1.30 -29.25
N SER A 534 -17.99 -1.12 -30.56
CA SER A 534 -17.96 0.20 -31.21
C SER A 534 -19.20 1.07 -30.94
N THR A 535 -20.39 0.46 -30.78
CA THR A 535 -21.63 1.17 -30.45
C THR A 535 -21.57 1.75 -29.03
N ARG A 536 -21.05 1.00 -28.06
CA ARG A 536 -20.89 1.44 -26.67
C ARG A 536 -19.79 2.49 -26.54
N VAL A 537 -18.70 2.35 -27.28
CA VAL A 537 -17.65 3.38 -27.39
C VAL A 537 -18.25 4.74 -27.75
N SER A 538 -19.16 4.77 -28.76
CA SER A 538 -19.85 6.01 -29.14
C SER A 538 -20.72 6.59 -28.02
N LEU A 539 -21.42 5.75 -27.27
CA LEU A 539 -22.20 6.17 -26.09
C LEU A 539 -21.29 6.70 -24.98
N TRP A 540 -20.23 6.00 -24.61
CA TRP A 540 -19.30 6.41 -23.57
C TRP A 540 -18.60 7.73 -23.90
N ARG A 541 -18.21 7.94 -25.15
CA ARG A 541 -17.69 9.22 -25.63
C ARG A 541 -18.70 10.34 -25.44
N SER A 542 -19.96 10.10 -25.86
CA SER A 542 -21.02 11.09 -25.69
C SER A 542 -21.27 11.40 -24.20
N ILE A 543 -21.28 10.41 -23.31
CA ILE A 543 -21.41 10.66 -21.87
C ILE A 543 -20.25 11.49 -21.37
N ARG A 544 -19.01 11.11 -21.69
CA ARG A 544 -17.77 11.77 -21.26
C ARG A 544 -17.70 13.23 -21.69
N GLU A 545 -18.16 13.54 -22.89
CA GLU A 545 -18.22 14.90 -23.44
C GLU A 545 -19.28 15.79 -22.78
N HIS A 546 -20.30 15.19 -22.14
CA HIS A 546 -21.39 15.89 -21.48
C HIS A 546 -21.37 15.77 -19.97
N LEU A 547 -20.26 15.32 -19.37
CA LEU A 547 -20.06 15.40 -17.92
C LEU A 547 -19.98 16.85 -17.44
N PRO A 548 -20.27 17.15 -16.16
CA PRO A 548 -20.13 18.48 -15.62
C PRO A 548 -18.68 19.01 -15.79
N PRO A 549 -18.49 20.30 -16.00
CA PRO A 549 -17.16 20.88 -16.08
C PRO A 549 -16.45 20.77 -14.72
N PHE A 550 -15.12 20.70 -14.75
CA PHE A 550 -14.30 20.82 -13.57
C PHE A 550 -14.32 22.29 -13.09
N ARG A 551 -15.11 22.58 -12.05
CA ARG A 551 -15.48 23.93 -11.64
C ARG A 551 -14.39 24.62 -10.86
N ILE A 552 -14.22 25.91 -11.13
CA ILE A 552 -13.32 26.81 -10.39
C ILE A 552 -14.18 27.82 -9.62
N GLY A 553 -13.89 27.97 -8.34
CA GLY A 553 -14.57 28.93 -7.48
C GLY A 553 -14.13 30.37 -7.71
N PRO A 554 -14.84 31.35 -7.14
CA PRO A 554 -14.51 32.78 -7.29
C PRO A 554 -13.15 33.17 -6.70
N ASP A 555 -12.60 32.35 -5.80
CA ASP A 555 -11.25 32.48 -5.24
C ASP A 555 -10.17 31.84 -6.11
N GLY A 556 -10.55 31.24 -7.24
CA GLY A 556 -9.68 30.61 -8.21
C GLY A 556 -9.23 29.21 -7.85
N ARG A 557 -9.77 28.60 -6.78
CA ARG A 557 -9.53 27.19 -6.42
C ARG A 557 -10.46 26.25 -7.19
N LEU A 558 -10.07 24.98 -7.37
CA LEU A 558 -11.01 23.95 -7.76
C LEU A 558 -12.08 23.80 -6.67
N LEU A 559 -13.33 23.75 -7.06
CA LEU A 559 -14.40 23.39 -6.14
C LEU A 559 -14.35 21.90 -5.85
N GLU A 560 -14.46 21.53 -4.60
CA GLU A 560 -14.51 20.14 -4.17
C GLU A 560 -15.90 19.52 -4.43
N TRP A 561 -16.94 20.34 -4.33
CA TRP A 561 -18.33 19.98 -4.64
C TRP A 561 -18.86 20.74 -5.85
N ASP A 562 -20.11 20.51 -6.23
CA ASP A 562 -20.75 21.21 -7.36
C ASP A 562 -20.90 22.73 -7.16
N ARG A 563 -20.70 23.20 -5.94
CA ARG A 563 -20.74 24.61 -5.51
C ARG A 563 -19.86 24.83 -4.29
N GLU A 564 -19.72 26.08 -3.88
CA GLU A 564 -19.07 26.41 -2.62
C GLU A 564 -19.94 25.97 -1.44
N PHE A 565 -19.31 25.20 -0.52
CA PHE A 565 -19.82 24.90 0.80
C PHE A 565 -18.80 25.33 1.85
N PRO A 566 -19.25 25.74 3.07
CA PRO A 566 -18.32 26.05 4.14
C PRO A 566 -17.71 24.75 4.67
N GLU A 567 -16.42 24.58 4.44
CA GLU A 567 -15.68 23.40 4.88
C GLU A 567 -15.53 23.39 6.40
N ALA A 568 -15.84 22.26 7.05
CA ALA A 568 -15.64 22.11 8.49
C ALA A 568 -14.15 21.97 8.82
N GLU A 569 -13.38 21.41 7.90
CA GLU A 569 -11.93 21.19 8.01
C GLU A 569 -11.22 21.64 6.73
N PRO A 570 -10.90 22.96 6.61
CA PRO A 570 -10.23 23.49 5.42
C PRO A 570 -8.85 22.85 5.14
N GLY A 571 -8.17 22.33 6.19
CA GLY A 571 -6.93 21.58 6.11
C GLY A 571 -7.12 20.08 6.12
N HIS A 572 -8.25 19.56 5.62
CA HIS A 572 -8.53 18.12 5.64
C HIS A 572 -7.43 17.30 4.97
N ARG A 573 -7.15 16.11 5.52
CA ARG A 573 -6.09 15.22 5.05
C ARG A 573 -6.35 14.63 3.65
N HIS A 574 -7.62 14.44 3.25
CA HIS A 574 -7.96 14.01 1.89
C HIS A 574 -7.92 15.18 0.91
N LEU A 575 -7.34 14.90 -0.27
CA LEU A 575 -7.16 15.85 -1.37
C LEU A 575 -7.96 15.38 -2.61
N SER A 576 -9.14 14.83 -2.38
CA SER A 576 -9.95 14.10 -3.36
C SER A 576 -10.23 14.89 -4.63
N HIS A 577 -10.50 16.19 -4.53
CA HIS A 577 -10.71 17.08 -5.68
C HIS A 577 -9.43 17.32 -6.51
N LEU A 578 -8.24 16.90 -6.00
CA LEU A 578 -6.95 17.00 -6.70
C LEU A 578 -6.55 15.71 -7.41
N TYR A 579 -7.41 14.67 -7.41
CA TYR A 579 -7.18 13.42 -8.16
C TYR A 579 -6.75 13.69 -9.61
N GLY A 580 -7.38 14.64 -10.29
CA GLY A 580 -7.09 14.98 -11.68
C GLY A 580 -5.71 15.61 -11.92
N LEU A 581 -5.04 16.11 -10.85
CA LEU A 581 -3.64 16.54 -10.90
C LEU A 581 -2.69 15.37 -10.69
N TYR A 582 -2.94 14.55 -9.65
CA TYR A 582 -2.24 13.29 -9.36
C TYR A 582 -3.14 12.39 -8.48
N PRO A 583 -3.28 11.08 -8.77
CA PRO A 583 -2.52 10.26 -9.74
C PRO A 583 -2.99 10.31 -11.19
N SER A 584 -4.08 11.00 -11.51
CA SER A 584 -4.50 11.21 -12.91
C SER A 584 -3.60 12.27 -13.60
N GLU A 585 -3.76 12.40 -14.91
CA GLU A 585 -3.14 13.44 -15.73
C GLU A 585 -4.21 14.34 -16.41
N LEU A 586 -5.37 14.48 -15.78
CA LEU A 586 -6.45 15.32 -16.32
C LEU A 586 -6.08 16.81 -16.34
N PHE A 587 -5.34 17.26 -15.31
CA PHE A 587 -4.95 18.66 -15.15
C PHE A 587 -3.45 18.81 -15.36
N THR A 588 -3.08 19.18 -16.60
CA THR A 588 -1.69 19.46 -16.96
C THR A 588 -1.59 20.87 -17.53
N PRO A 589 -0.38 21.45 -17.58
CA PRO A 589 -0.18 22.77 -18.24
C PRO A 589 -0.63 22.79 -19.71
N GLU A 590 -0.57 21.63 -20.40
CA GLU A 590 -0.90 21.55 -21.83
C GLU A 590 -2.38 21.29 -22.08
N THR A 591 -2.99 20.39 -21.31
CA THR A 591 -4.37 19.92 -21.58
C THR A 591 -5.44 20.79 -20.93
N ARG A 592 -5.23 21.22 -19.67
CA ARG A 592 -6.20 22.02 -18.91
C ARG A 592 -5.50 23.04 -18.00
N PRO A 593 -4.86 24.09 -18.58
CA PRO A 593 -4.03 25.04 -17.83
C PRO A 593 -4.78 25.80 -16.71
N GLU A 594 -6.07 26.10 -16.91
CA GLU A 594 -6.88 26.79 -15.89
C GLU A 594 -7.14 25.91 -14.68
N GLN A 595 -7.54 24.64 -14.89
CA GLN A 595 -7.77 23.67 -13.81
C GLN A 595 -6.47 23.30 -13.13
N TYR A 596 -5.36 23.18 -13.88
CA TYR A 596 -4.03 22.97 -13.33
C TYR A 596 -3.66 24.08 -12.34
N GLN A 597 -3.83 25.35 -12.72
CA GLN A 597 -3.56 26.48 -11.83
C GLN A 597 -4.53 26.52 -10.64
N ALA A 598 -5.78 26.15 -10.83
CA ALA A 598 -6.77 26.09 -9.76
C ALA A 598 -6.45 24.96 -8.76
N ALA A 599 -5.95 23.81 -9.25
CA ALA A 599 -5.51 22.70 -8.42
C ALA A 599 -4.32 23.10 -7.52
N ILE A 600 -3.35 23.83 -8.06
CA ILE A 600 -2.22 24.39 -7.29
C ILE A 600 -2.74 25.27 -6.14
N ARG A 601 -3.67 26.20 -6.43
CA ARG A 601 -4.26 27.06 -5.38
C ARG A 601 -5.02 26.27 -4.33
N SER A 602 -5.70 25.18 -4.72
CA SER A 602 -6.39 24.30 -3.79
C SER A 602 -5.41 23.56 -2.89
N LEU A 603 -4.30 23.09 -3.44
CA LEU A 603 -3.23 22.45 -2.66
C LEU A 603 -2.63 23.42 -1.64
N ASP A 604 -2.27 24.61 -2.07
CA ASP A 604 -1.71 25.64 -1.18
C ASP A 604 -2.70 26.04 -0.08
N PHE A 605 -3.99 26.13 -0.40
CA PHE A 605 -5.03 26.39 0.59
C PHE A 605 -5.12 25.25 1.64
N ARG A 606 -5.16 23.98 1.24
CA ARG A 606 -5.14 22.85 2.15
C ARG A 606 -3.93 22.88 3.08
N LEU A 607 -2.75 23.12 2.53
CA LEU A 607 -1.49 23.14 3.28
C LEU A 607 -1.43 24.33 4.24
N SER A 608 -1.91 25.51 3.84
CA SER A 608 -1.96 26.70 4.73
C SER A 608 -2.89 26.52 5.94
N HIS A 609 -3.78 25.54 5.91
CA HIS A 609 -4.67 25.16 7.01
C HIS A 609 -4.27 23.86 7.72
N GLY A 610 -3.03 23.38 7.51
CA GLY A 610 -2.48 22.24 8.20
C GLY A 610 -2.75 20.87 7.53
N GLY A 611 -3.12 20.84 6.26
CA GLY A 611 -3.31 19.61 5.49
C GLY A 611 -2.06 18.74 5.40
N GLY A 612 -2.24 17.44 5.09
CA GLY A 612 -1.14 16.50 5.00
C GLY A 612 -0.63 16.01 6.37
N TYR A 613 -1.53 15.84 7.34
CA TYR A 613 -1.19 15.50 8.73
C TYR A 613 -1.22 13.98 9.03
N THR A 614 -1.26 13.13 8.01
CA THR A 614 -1.05 11.67 8.11
C THR A 614 0.06 11.25 7.14
N GLY A 615 0.68 10.07 7.36
CA GLY A 615 1.75 9.61 6.49
C GLY A 615 1.32 9.52 5.02
N TRP A 616 0.25 8.78 4.71
CA TRP A 616 -0.26 8.67 3.34
C TRP A 616 -0.68 10.03 2.73
N SER A 617 -1.30 10.90 3.53
CA SER A 617 -1.67 12.24 3.04
C SER A 617 -0.44 13.08 2.71
N ARG A 618 0.59 13.01 3.54
CA ARG A 618 1.88 13.67 3.31
C ARG A 618 2.57 13.12 2.06
N ALA A 619 2.51 11.80 1.82
CA ALA A 619 3.02 11.19 0.60
C ALA A 619 2.26 11.68 -0.65
N TRP A 620 0.91 11.80 -0.56
CA TRP A 620 0.13 12.37 -1.67
C TRP A 620 0.51 13.82 -1.95
N VAL A 621 0.69 14.65 -0.90
CA VAL A 621 1.18 16.03 -1.07
C VAL A 621 2.56 16.05 -1.75
N ALA A 622 3.48 15.15 -1.38
CA ALA A 622 4.79 15.06 -2.02
C ALA A 622 4.65 14.70 -3.51
N CYS A 623 3.76 13.78 -3.90
CA CYS A 623 3.46 13.48 -5.30
C CYS A 623 2.90 14.72 -6.04
N LEU A 624 1.95 15.43 -5.44
CA LEU A 624 1.36 16.65 -6.03
C LEU A 624 2.40 17.75 -6.22
N LYS A 625 3.29 17.98 -5.22
CA LYS A 625 4.39 18.94 -5.32
C LYS A 625 5.39 18.55 -6.41
N ALA A 626 5.71 17.27 -6.51
CA ALA A 626 6.55 16.74 -7.60
C ALA A 626 5.90 16.98 -8.98
N ARG A 627 4.60 16.67 -9.14
CA ARG A 627 3.85 16.84 -10.39
C ARG A 627 3.81 18.30 -10.87
N ILE A 628 3.77 19.26 -9.97
CA ILE A 628 3.77 20.70 -10.33
C ILE A 628 5.18 21.30 -10.48
N GLY A 629 6.23 20.50 -10.32
CA GLY A 629 7.63 20.95 -10.43
C GLY A 629 8.12 21.76 -9.20
N ASP A 630 7.42 21.68 -8.07
CA ASP A 630 7.84 22.33 -6.82
C ASP A 630 8.85 21.46 -6.07
N ALA A 631 10.11 21.59 -6.46
CA ALA A 631 11.21 20.79 -5.93
C ALA A 631 11.46 21.01 -4.42
N GLU A 632 11.29 22.26 -3.94
CA GLU A 632 11.45 22.59 -2.51
C GLU A 632 10.28 22.00 -1.70
N GLY A 633 9.05 22.17 -2.17
CA GLY A 633 7.88 21.57 -1.53
C GLY A 633 7.92 20.05 -1.57
N PHE A 634 8.36 19.42 -2.67
CA PHE A 634 8.57 17.98 -2.72
C PHE A 634 9.55 17.53 -1.63
N TYR A 635 10.73 18.15 -1.53
CA TYR A 635 11.74 17.77 -0.55
C TYR A 635 11.28 17.95 0.90
N GLU A 636 10.59 19.07 1.19
CA GLU A 636 9.99 19.34 2.49
C GLU A 636 9.03 18.21 2.89
N HIS A 637 8.09 17.85 2.01
CA HIS A 637 7.06 16.86 2.32
C HIS A 637 7.61 15.42 2.30
N PHE A 638 8.57 15.10 1.43
CA PHE A 638 9.26 13.82 1.42
C PHE A 638 10.06 13.59 2.72
N THR A 639 10.83 14.59 3.15
CA THR A 639 11.60 14.47 4.40
C THR A 639 10.72 14.52 5.65
N ALA A 640 9.55 15.19 5.59
CA ALA A 640 8.57 15.17 6.67
C ALA A 640 8.01 13.76 6.94
N LEU A 641 7.93 12.88 5.92
CA LEU A 641 7.57 11.48 6.14
C LEU A 641 8.54 10.79 7.10
N ILE A 642 9.84 10.99 6.90
CA ILE A 642 10.88 10.43 7.77
C ILE A 642 10.85 11.12 9.15
N LYS A 643 10.70 12.44 9.17
CA LYS A 643 10.80 13.26 10.38
C LYS A 643 9.62 13.08 11.33
N ASP A 644 8.39 13.18 10.78
CA ASP A 644 7.17 13.38 11.56
C ASP A 644 6.27 12.13 11.56
N PHE A 645 6.40 11.24 10.57
CA PHE A 645 5.50 10.10 10.35
C PHE A 645 6.19 8.72 10.34
N ALA A 646 7.50 8.63 10.54
CA ALA A 646 8.16 7.33 10.58
C ALA A 646 8.58 6.92 12.00
N THR A 647 8.57 5.59 12.25
CA THR A 647 9.24 4.97 13.41
C THR A 647 10.76 5.08 13.26
N SER A 648 11.54 4.63 14.26
CA SER A 648 13.00 4.55 14.10
C SER A 648 13.43 3.54 13.05
N THR A 649 12.55 2.57 12.72
CA THR A 649 12.73 1.59 11.64
C THR A 649 12.04 1.99 10.34
N LEU A 650 11.69 3.26 10.19
CA LEU A 650 11.14 3.85 8.98
C LEU A 650 9.73 3.36 8.56
N LEU A 651 9.00 2.65 9.41
CA LEU A 651 7.59 2.32 9.15
C LEU A 651 6.73 3.59 9.26
N ASP A 652 5.87 3.81 8.28
CA ASP A 652 4.99 4.98 8.22
C ASP A 652 3.85 4.91 9.25
N LEU A 653 3.44 6.06 9.76
CA LEU A 653 2.45 6.20 10.81
C LEU A 653 1.30 7.14 10.44
N HIS A 654 0.09 6.66 10.66
CA HIS A 654 -1.07 7.51 10.84
C HIS A 654 -1.15 7.95 12.32
N PRO A 655 -1.31 9.25 12.63
CA PRO A 655 -1.55 9.68 14.01
C PRO A 655 -2.79 8.97 14.62
N PRO A 656 -2.80 8.61 15.93
CA PRO A 656 -1.74 8.95 16.89
C PRO A 656 -0.51 8.04 16.87
N ARG A 657 -0.48 6.89 16.24
CA ARG A 657 0.64 5.96 16.05
C ARG A 657 0.17 4.62 15.49
N VAL A 658 -0.58 4.66 14.43
CA VAL A 658 -1.05 3.47 13.72
C VAL A 658 -0.13 3.23 12.54
N PHE A 659 0.48 2.07 12.43
CA PHE A 659 1.20 1.71 11.23
C PHE A 659 0.25 1.60 10.03
N GLN A 660 0.57 2.33 8.97
CA GLN A 660 -0.05 2.18 7.65
C GLN A 660 1.05 2.15 6.60
N ILE A 661 0.99 1.16 5.69
CA ILE A 661 2.06 0.94 4.70
C ILE A 661 2.04 1.97 3.56
N ASP A 662 0.88 2.58 3.31
CA ASP A 662 0.61 3.44 2.17
C ASP A 662 1.50 4.68 2.11
N GLY A 663 1.84 5.29 3.24
CA GLY A 663 2.79 6.41 3.27
C GLY A 663 4.20 6.00 2.83
N ASN A 664 4.69 4.82 3.21
CA ASN A 664 5.96 4.28 2.73
C ASN A 664 5.95 4.08 1.20
N LEU A 665 4.85 3.49 0.68
CA LEU A 665 4.74 3.16 -0.73
C LEU A 665 4.49 4.42 -1.57
N GLY A 666 3.66 5.35 -1.09
CA GLY A 666 3.43 6.65 -1.71
C GLY A 666 4.68 7.53 -1.77
N ALA A 667 5.59 7.43 -0.78
CA ALA A 667 6.87 8.13 -0.81
C ALA A 667 7.74 7.70 -2.00
N VAL A 668 7.73 6.41 -2.35
CA VAL A 668 8.44 5.93 -3.54
C VAL A 668 7.84 6.52 -4.81
N ALA A 669 6.51 6.52 -4.92
CA ALA A 669 5.83 7.14 -6.05
C ALA A 669 6.18 8.63 -6.17
N ALA A 670 6.23 9.38 -5.06
CA ALA A 670 6.65 10.77 -5.03
C ALA A 670 8.10 10.96 -5.47
N GLY A 671 9.02 10.10 -5.03
CA GLY A 671 10.42 10.11 -5.46
C GLY A 671 10.59 9.84 -6.96
N ILE A 672 9.82 8.90 -7.52
CA ILE A 672 9.78 8.67 -8.96
C ILE A 672 9.23 9.91 -9.67
N GLU A 673 8.08 10.45 -9.25
CA GLU A 673 7.45 11.62 -9.87
C GLU A 673 8.37 12.85 -9.87
N ALA A 674 9.16 13.04 -8.82
CA ALA A 674 10.12 14.14 -8.73
C ALA A 674 11.31 14.00 -9.70
N LEU A 675 11.71 12.76 -10.01
CA LEU A 675 12.83 12.46 -10.88
C LEU A 675 12.40 12.15 -12.33
N VAL A 676 11.22 11.50 -12.48
CA VAL A 676 10.60 11.17 -13.78
C VAL A 676 9.08 11.24 -13.66
N GLY A 677 8.47 12.36 -14.01
CA GLY A 677 7.02 12.48 -14.14
C GLY A 677 6.56 12.03 -15.53
N PHE A 678 5.57 11.14 -15.62
CA PHE A 678 4.99 10.78 -16.93
C PHE A 678 3.58 11.36 -17.05
N TYR A 679 3.42 12.35 -17.94
CA TYR A 679 2.15 12.99 -18.28
C TYR A 679 2.25 13.66 -19.65
N ASP A 680 1.11 13.98 -20.25
CA ASP A 680 1.02 14.50 -21.64
C ASP A 680 1.77 13.62 -22.65
N GLY A 681 1.82 12.30 -22.41
CA GLY A 681 2.52 11.34 -23.26
C GLY A 681 4.04 11.47 -23.27
N LYS A 682 4.63 12.12 -22.28
CA LYS A 682 6.07 12.38 -22.19
C LYS A 682 6.62 12.01 -20.81
N ALA A 683 7.86 11.51 -20.77
CA ALA A 683 8.62 11.39 -19.56
C ALA A 683 9.38 12.70 -19.30
N HIS A 684 8.98 13.44 -18.28
CA HIS A 684 9.63 14.67 -17.84
C HIS A 684 10.78 14.32 -16.90
N LEU A 685 12.01 14.63 -17.32
CA LEU A 685 13.20 14.31 -16.56
C LEU A 685 13.54 15.41 -15.56
N LEU A 686 13.78 15.02 -14.30
CA LEU A 686 14.12 15.91 -13.18
C LEU A 686 13.13 17.06 -12.97
N PRO A 687 11.78 16.86 -13.13
CA PRO A 687 10.83 17.97 -13.10
C PRO A 687 10.78 18.68 -11.74
N ALA A 688 11.12 17.97 -10.65
CA ALA A 688 11.14 18.52 -9.29
C ALA A 688 12.40 18.06 -8.53
N LEU A 689 13.57 18.08 -9.18
CA LEU A 689 14.84 17.74 -8.53
C LEU A 689 15.17 18.75 -7.43
N PRO A 690 15.19 18.35 -6.13
CA PRO A 690 15.55 19.27 -5.06
C PRO A 690 17.04 19.60 -5.09
N LYS A 691 17.38 20.81 -4.64
CA LYS A 691 18.77 21.28 -4.58
C LYS A 691 19.67 20.36 -3.73
N GLU A 692 19.11 19.72 -2.74
CA GLU A 692 19.77 18.75 -1.85
C GLU A 692 20.22 17.48 -2.59
N TRP A 693 19.56 17.13 -3.71
CA TRP A 693 19.90 15.96 -4.54
C TRP A 693 20.62 16.37 -5.84
N ALA A 694 20.73 17.69 -6.11
CA ALA A 694 21.21 18.19 -7.40
C ALA A 694 22.71 17.99 -7.63
N GLU A 695 23.53 17.86 -6.57
CA GLU A 695 24.99 17.76 -6.70
C GLU A 695 25.39 16.61 -7.61
N LYS A 696 24.93 15.40 -7.33
CA LYS A 696 25.17 14.22 -8.14
C LYS A 696 24.20 13.11 -7.80
N GLY A 697 23.68 12.43 -8.83
CA GLY A 697 22.85 11.25 -8.63
C GLY A 697 22.62 10.48 -9.92
N SER A 698 21.95 9.35 -9.80
CA SER A 698 21.49 8.55 -10.93
C SER A 698 20.23 7.79 -10.60
N LEU A 699 19.39 7.56 -11.63
CA LEU A 699 18.22 6.70 -11.55
C LEU A 699 18.27 5.74 -12.74
N LYS A 700 18.35 4.43 -12.49
CA LYS A 700 18.53 3.41 -13.51
C LYS A 700 17.40 2.41 -13.48
N GLY A 701 16.82 2.07 -14.65
CA GLY A 701 15.85 1.02 -14.81
C GLY A 701 14.41 1.44 -14.51
N VAL A 702 14.07 2.74 -14.55
CA VAL A 702 12.69 3.20 -14.47
C VAL A 702 11.90 2.67 -15.66
N ARG A 703 10.78 2.03 -15.38
CA ARG A 703 9.88 1.58 -16.43
C ARG A 703 8.89 2.68 -16.79
N LEU A 704 8.63 2.84 -18.08
CA LEU A 704 7.69 3.81 -18.62
C LEU A 704 6.57 3.09 -19.39
N PRO A 705 5.41 3.74 -19.61
CA PRO A 705 4.39 3.23 -20.54
C PRO A 705 5.01 2.86 -21.89
N GLY A 706 4.49 1.81 -22.53
CA GLY A 706 5.12 1.22 -23.70
C GLY A 706 6.24 0.22 -23.39
N GLY A 707 6.48 -0.07 -22.09
CA GLY A 707 7.49 -1.03 -21.63
C GLY A 707 8.93 -0.56 -21.79
N HIS A 708 9.15 0.74 -21.98
CA HIS A 708 10.49 1.29 -22.07
C HIS A 708 11.21 1.28 -20.73
N LEU A 709 12.56 1.12 -20.74
CA LEU A 709 13.39 1.25 -19.54
C LEU A 709 14.32 2.46 -19.68
N LEU A 710 14.14 3.41 -18.79
CA LEU A 710 14.88 4.67 -18.75
C LEU A 710 15.99 4.60 -17.71
N SER A 711 17.19 5.09 -18.06
CA SER A 711 18.31 5.26 -17.14
C SER A 711 19.00 6.57 -17.42
N PHE A 712 19.32 7.33 -16.37
CA PHE A 712 20.04 8.59 -16.48
C PHE A 712 20.83 8.92 -15.22
N ALA A 713 21.79 9.83 -15.36
CA ALA A 713 22.56 10.41 -14.28
C ALA A 713 22.62 11.92 -14.43
N TRP A 714 22.85 12.60 -13.33
CA TRP A 714 22.98 14.07 -13.28
C TRP A 714 24.14 14.50 -12.38
N GLU A 715 24.67 15.67 -12.68
CA GLU A 715 25.63 16.38 -11.85
C GLU A 715 25.31 17.88 -11.88
N ASN A 716 25.22 18.51 -10.73
CA ASN A 716 24.80 19.92 -10.56
C ASN A 716 23.44 20.25 -11.27
N GLY A 717 22.51 19.30 -11.26
CA GLY A 717 21.19 19.45 -11.88
C GLY A 717 21.14 19.25 -13.40
N GLU A 718 22.29 19.01 -14.05
CA GLU A 718 22.39 18.77 -15.49
C GLU A 718 22.54 17.27 -15.79
N LEU A 719 21.91 16.80 -16.84
CA LEU A 719 22.01 15.40 -17.28
C LEU A 719 23.43 15.13 -17.80
N THR A 720 24.08 14.08 -17.29
CA THR A 720 25.41 13.63 -17.70
C THR A 720 25.39 12.30 -18.44
N GLU A 721 24.36 11.49 -18.20
CA GLU A 721 24.11 10.24 -18.91
C GLU A 721 22.59 10.13 -19.15
N LEU A 722 22.20 9.62 -20.31
CA LEU A 722 20.81 9.35 -20.65
C LEU A 722 20.73 8.19 -21.64
N SER A 723 19.99 7.16 -21.30
CA SER A 723 19.73 6.02 -22.17
C SER A 723 18.33 5.46 -22.00
N VAL A 724 17.78 4.94 -23.09
CA VAL A 724 16.48 4.27 -23.10
C VAL A 724 16.61 2.93 -23.77
N THR A 725 16.17 1.87 -23.11
CA THR A 725 15.91 0.58 -23.78
C THR A 725 14.47 0.60 -24.26
N VAL A 726 14.28 0.48 -25.57
CA VAL A 726 12.97 0.62 -26.24
C VAL A 726 12.09 -0.60 -25.91
N GLY A 727 10.87 -0.33 -25.43
CA GLY A 727 9.85 -1.34 -25.17
C GLY A 727 8.96 -1.62 -26.39
N PHE A 728 7.83 -2.28 -26.15
CA PHE A 728 6.85 -2.63 -27.20
C PHE A 728 6.21 -1.40 -27.88
N GLY A 729 6.22 -0.22 -27.22
CA GLY A 729 5.70 1.02 -27.76
C GLY A 729 6.50 1.62 -28.91
N GLU A 730 7.72 1.11 -29.20
CA GLU A 730 8.63 1.54 -30.27
C GLU A 730 8.97 3.05 -30.28
N THR A 731 8.22 3.88 -29.58
CA THR A 731 8.38 5.34 -29.53
C THR A 731 8.21 5.84 -28.10
N VAL A 732 9.13 6.69 -27.64
CA VAL A 732 9.06 7.37 -26.33
C VAL A 732 9.45 8.83 -26.49
N SER A 733 8.70 9.72 -25.84
CA SER A 733 9.02 11.15 -25.78
C SER A 733 9.59 11.50 -24.42
N LEU A 734 10.73 12.21 -24.41
CA LEU A 734 11.42 12.69 -23.22
C LEU A 734 11.43 14.22 -23.22
N ALA A 735 11.15 14.82 -22.08
CA ALA A 735 11.19 16.28 -21.90
C ALA A 735 12.21 16.64 -20.80
N PHE A 736 13.08 17.60 -21.08
CA PHE A 736 14.07 18.12 -20.11
C PHE A 736 14.32 19.62 -20.39
N ASN A 737 14.23 20.46 -19.37
CA ASN A 737 14.46 21.91 -19.44
C ASN A 737 13.68 22.62 -20.58
N GLY A 738 12.48 22.14 -20.91
CA GLY A 738 11.63 22.67 -21.98
C GLY A 738 11.89 22.12 -23.38
N ASP A 739 12.97 21.37 -23.56
CA ASP A 739 13.25 20.65 -24.80
C ASP A 739 12.55 19.30 -24.81
N VAL A 740 12.04 18.87 -25.95
CA VAL A 740 11.38 17.56 -26.15
C VAL A 740 12.14 16.78 -27.23
N CYS A 741 12.50 15.56 -26.88
CA CYS A 741 13.11 14.61 -27.81
C CYS A 741 12.24 13.36 -27.94
N THR A 742 11.85 13.00 -29.16
CA THR A 742 11.10 11.76 -29.42
C THR A 742 12.06 10.73 -30.04
N LEU A 743 12.15 9.58 -29.40
CA LEU A 743 12.97 8.46 -29.83
C LEU A 743 12.11 7.41 -30.53
N HIS A 744 12.66 6.88 -31.61
CA HIS A 744 12.13 5.71 -32.31
C HIS A 744 13.20 4.63 -32.29
N GLY A 745 12.85 3.40 -31.99
CA GLY A 745 13.81 2.30 -31.97
C GLY A 745 13.13 0.94 -32.07
N ARG A 746 13.95 -0.09 -32.17
CA ARG A 746 13.45 -1.48 -32.17
C ARG A 746 13.30 -1.97 -30.74
N VAL A 747 12.32 -2.82 -30.50
CA VAL A 747 12.13 -3.46 -29.19
C VAL A 747 13.41 -4.12 -28.71
N GLY A 748 13.84 -3.79 -27.50
CA GLY A 748 15.08 -4.26 -26.87
C GLY A 748 16.35 -3.47 -27.26
N GLU A 749 16.25 -2.51 -28.19
CA GLU A 749 17.37 -1.65 -28.53
C GLU A 749 17.63 -0.63 -27.41
N THR A 750 18.88 -0.47 -27.01
CA THR A 750 19.29 0.58 -26.06
C THR A 750 19.90 1.74 -26.83
N VAL A 751 19.20 2.88 -26.80
CA VAL A 751 19.64 4.14 -27.40
C VAL A 751 20.28 4.99 -26.32
N LYS A 752 21.52 5.40 -26.55
CA LYS A 752 22.22 6.38 -25.70
C LYS A 752 22.07 7.77 -26.31
N LEU A 753 21.70 8.75 -25.50
CA LEU A 753 21.46 10.13 -25.91
C LEU A 753 22.56 11.09 -25.41
N ILE A 754 23.08 10.81 -24.22
CA ILE A 754 24.16 11.53 -23.59
C ILE A 754 25.17 10.51 -23.02
#